data_c116eb53acfa053b98c254dffea186eb
#
_entry.id   c116eb53acfa053b98c254dffea186eb
#
_cell.length_a   1.000
_cell.length_b   1.000
_cell.length_c   1.000
_cell.angle_alpha   90.00
_cell.angle_beta   90.00
_cell.angle_gamma   90.00
#
_symmetry.space_group_name_H-M   'P 1'
#
loop_
_entity.id
_entity.type
_entity.pdbx_description
1 polymer ?
#
loop_
_entity_poly.entity_id
_entity_poly.type
_entity_poly.pdbx_seq_one_letter_code
_entity_poly.pdbx_strand_id
1 'polypeptide(L)'
;MRKQILWNSDWLFARGDTPEKATPVSLPHTWNAKDGQDGGNDYYRGTCLYTKAFEAPDHSDSEEVWLEFEGVAMTAVVTLNGQELARHEGGYATFRVNLTPALAAQNTLTVAVDNGKNRTVYPQKADFTFYGGIYRPVHLLVVPKAHFALDYHGAPGLRVTPVLSADLKTAEIHAEAWVTGTAQSVQFTLGEETLSAPVTDGKAECTFKLENVHLWDGVNDPYLYKMQATLDSGDAVEANFGCRAIAFDAEKGFILNGRPYRLCGAARHQDRQGIGNALTEKEHDEDMALLREMGANTVRLAHYQHAQYFYDLCDKYGLVAWAEIPYITEHMPEGRANTLSQMTELVVQNYNHPSIVCWGLSNEITGSGKTEDLVENHKLLNDLCHKLDATRPTTMAHIFMLDTNDPLVFLPDIRSYNLYYGWYVGEWDQNDAWFDEFHKNHPDAVIGLSEYGADANPAYQSAKPAKGDWNEGYQAVYHEHMLKMWADRPYIWAMHCWNMFDFGADGRDEGGKPGQNQKGLVTFDRKTKKDAFYIYKAYLSKEPFVHICGRRYADRAESETEIKVYSNQPRVTLFVDGKEFAAQDGDKIFKFTVPISGEHTIEARSGACSDTIAIRKVDKPNPAYVKAGGEVVNWFDREDEIVKEGYFSIKDSMGDVKAHPQASAVLNELIAPLQAKAAAAYGDVAKNIQIPESMQRMMDKMSVEATLKQMGKLVTPAFVHELNAALNQVKKEG
;
A
#
# COMPACT_ATOMS: atom_id res chain seq x y z
N MET A 1 24.26 -9.77 -28.99
CA MET A 1 22.82 -9.73 -28.65
C MET A 1 22.66 -10.06 -27.17
N ARG A 2 21.88 -9.28 -26.43
CA ARG A 2 21.61 -9.51 -24.99
C ARG A 2 21.04 -10.92 -24.75
N LYS A 3 21.62 -11.66 -23.80
CA LYS A 3 21.07 -12.92 -23.29
C LYS A 3 20.63 -12.68 -21.85
N GLN A 4 19.44 -13.12 -21.49
CA GLN A 4 18.91 -13.07 -20.12
C GLN A 4 18.55 -14.47 -19.68
N ILE A 5 19.07 -14.88 -18.54
CA ILE A 5 18.91 -16.24 -17.99
C ILE A 5 18.32 -16.11 -16.60
N LEU A 6 17.17 -16.75 -16.36
CA LEU A 6 16.59 -16.83 -15.01
C LEU A 6 17.53 -17.64 -14.11
N TRP A 7 17.94 -17.04 -12.98
CA TRP A 7 19.04 -17.58 -12.17
C TRP A 7 18.61 -17.91 -10.73
N ASN A 8 17.42 -18.45 -10.57
CA ASN A 8 16.72 -18.66 -9.30
C ASN A 8 17.07 -19.97 -8.58
N SER A 9 17.66 -20.97 -9.26
CA SER A 9 17.98 -22.29 -8.67
C SER A 9 19.35 -22.32 -7.98
N ASP A 10 19.60 -23.35 -7.19
CA ASP A 10 20.92 -23.74 -6.66
C ASP A 10 21.60 -22.67 -5.80
N TRP A 11 20.84 -21.97 -4.99
CA TRP A 11 21.38 -21.08 -3.97
C TRP A 11 21.50 -21.80 -2.62
N LEU A 12 22.49 -21.42 -1.83
CA LEU A 12 22.62 -21.78 -0.42
C LEU A 12 22.25 -20.59 0.43
N PHE A 13 21.40 -20.77 1.40
CA PHE A 13 20.97 -19.77 2.37
C PHE A 13 21.48 -20.13 3.77
N ALA A 14 22.04 -19.16 4.48
CA ALA A 14 22.40 -19.29 5.88
C ALA A 14 22.03 -18.01 6.65
N ARG A 15 21.54 -18.17 7.88
CA ARG A 15 21.39 -17.03 8.80
C ARG A 15 22.77 -16.59 9.28
N GLY A 16 22.94 -15.26 9.47
CA GLY A 16 24.22 -14.71 9.90
C GLY A 16 24.66 -15.17 11.31
N ASP A 17 23.70 -15.53 12.18
CA ASP A 17 23.95 -16.09 13.51
C ASP A 17 24.32 -17.59 13.51
N THR A 18 24.08 -18.29 12.38
CA THR A 18 24.36 -19.72 12.20
C THR A 18 24.89 -20.02 10.80
N PRO A 19 26.01 -19.39 10.37
CA PRO A 19 26.49 -19.48 8.98
C PRO A 19 26.89 -20.90 8.57
N GLU A 20 27.21 -21.77 9.53
CA GLU A 20 27.54 -23.17 9.28
C GLU A 20 26.33 -24.04 8.92
N LYS A 21 25.10 -23.52 9.09
CA LYS A 21 23.84 -24.23 8.79
C LYS A 21 23.24 -23.81 7.44
N ALA A 22 24.09 -23.72 6.42
CA ALA A 22 23.60 -23.39 5.08
C ALA A 22 22.67 -24.47 4.53
N THR A 23 21.55 -24.03 3.94
CA THR A 23 20.53 -24.91 3.33
C THR A 23 20.29 -24.53 1.89
N PRO A 24 20.00 -25.51 0.99
CA PRO A 24 19.61 -25.20 -0.38
C PRO A 24 18.28 -24.46 -0.44
N VAL A 25 18.21 -23.42 -1.26
CA VAL A 25 16.99 -22.66 -1.54
C VAL A 25 16.87 -22.33 -3.02
N SER A 26 15.64 -22.11 -3.46
CA SER A 26 15.33 -21.48 -4.75
C SER A 26 14.71 -20.11 -4.53
N LEU A 27 15.01 -19.18 -5.44
CA LEU A 27 14.42 -17.85 -5.42
C LEU A 27 13.09 -17.83 -6.21
N PRO A 28 12.15 -16.98 -5.86
CA PRO A 28 12.14 -16.03 -4.75
C PRO A 28 12.15 -16.70 -3.37
N HIS A 29 12.84 -16.10 -2.39
CA HIS A 29 12.96 -16.64 -1.05
C HIS A 29 12.96 -15.53 0.01
N THR A 30 12.19 -15.75 1.08
CA THR A 30 12.26 -14.98 2.33
C THR A 30 12.43 -15.92 3.53
N TRP A 31 13.28 -15.54 4.48
CA TRP A 31 13.40 -16.32 5.72
C TRP A 31 12.27 -16.07 6.72
N ASN A 32 11.50 -14.97 6.51
CA ASN A 32 10.37 -14.61 7.37
C ASN A 32 9.01 -15.12 6.87
N ALA A 33 8.98 -16.14 6.00
CA ALA A 33 7.75 -16.68 5.46
C ALA A 33 6.78 -17.24 6.52
N LYS A 34 7.29 -17.60 7.71
CA LYS A 34 6.52 -18.16 8.81
C LYS A 34 6.57 -17.30 10.05
N ASP A 35 7.76 -17.05 10.60
CA ASP A 35 7.98 -16.25 11.81
C ASP A 35 7.53 -14.79 11.67
N GLY A 36 7.41 -14.25 10.49
CA GLY A 36 6.87 -12.91 10.24
C GLY A 36 5.34 -12.86 10.07
N GLN A 37 4.62 -13.95 10.39
CA GLN A 37 3.18 -14.07 10.18
C GLN A 37 2.45 -14.81 11.33
N ASP A 38 3.15 -15.18 12.41
CA ASP A 38 2.61 -15.99 13.50
C ASP A 38 2.36 -15.18 14.78
N GLY A 39 2.74 -13.90 14.80
CA GLY A 39 2.57 -12.97 15.90
C GLY A 39 3.74 -13.01 16.87
N GLY A 40 3.72 -12.07 17.83
CA GLY A 40 4.77 -11.97 18.83
C GLY A 40 5.72 -10.80 18.60
N ASN A 41 5.76 -10.24 17.40
CA ASN A 41 6.68 -9.17 17.01
C ASN A 41 8.16 -9.54 17.23
N ASP A 42 8.48 -10.82 17.04
CA ASP A 42 9.78 -11.40 17.40
C ASP A 42 10.47 -12.11 16.22
N TYR A 43 9.96 -11.92 14.99
CA TYR A 43 10.56 -12.49 13.78
C TYR A 43 12.01 -12.05 13.60
N TYR A 44 12.83 -12.94 13.02
CA TYR A 44 14.25 -12.68 12.86
C TYR A 44 14.53 -11.50 11.92
N ARG A 45 15.19 -10.49 12.45
CA ARG A 45 15.70 -9.33 11.70
C ARG A 45 17.22 -9.26 11.89
N GLY A 46 17.96 -9.26 10.77
CA GLY A 46 19.42 -9.22 10.76
C GLY A 46 20.00 -9.70 9.45
N THR A 47 21.33 -9.83 9.41
CA THR A 47 22.06 -10.25 8.21
C THR A 47 21.92 -11.75 7.97
N CYS A 48 21.62 -12.12 6.71
CA CYS A 48 21.64 -13.49 6.21
C CYS A 48 22.49 -13.56 4.94
N LEU A 49 23.00 -14.74 4.62
CA LEU A 49 23.88 -14.97 3.47
C LEU A 49 23.23 -15.86 2.44
N TYR A 50 23.25 -15.41 1.19
CA TYR A 50 22.94 -16.22 0.02
C TYR A 50 24.24 -16.46 -0.74
N THR A 51 24.57 -17.73 -1.00
CA THR A 51 25.81 -18.09 -1.69
C THR A 51 25.50 -18.98 -2.88
N LYS A 52 26.20 -18.75 -3.99
CA LYS A 52 26.10 -19.58 -5.19
C LYS A 52 27.47 -19.79 -5.82
N ALA A 53 27.85 -21.05 -5.99
CA ALA A 53 29.01 -21.45 -6.79
C ALA A 53 28.57 -21.66 -8.25
N PHE A 54 29.34 -21.15 -9.20
CA PHE A 54 28.99 -21.25 -10.62
C PHE A 54 30.20 -21.16 -11.53
N GLU A 55 30.09 -21.76 -12.71
CA GLU A 55 31.01 -21.56 -13.82
C GLU A 55 30.67 -20.27 -14.56
N ALA A 56 31.69 -19.54 -15.05
CA ALA A 56 31.43 -18.36 -15.85
C ALA A 56 30.51 -18.70 -17.04
N PRO A 57 29.47 -17.87 -17.31
CA PRO A 57 28.68 -18.07 -18.51
C PRO A 57 29.52 -17.88 -19.76
N ASP A 58 29.12 -18.54 -20.83
CA ASP A 58 29.80 -18.40 -22.12
C ASP A 58 29.65 -16.95 -22.64
N HIS A 59 30.79 -16.24 -22.72
CA HIS A 59 30.89 -14.85 -23.15
C HIS A 59 32.26 -14.62 -23.82
N SER A 60 32.30 -13.62 -24.70
CA SER A 60 33.53 -13.18 -25.38
C SER A 60 34.13 -11.95 -24.69
N ASP A 61 35.41 -11.62 -25.05
CA ASP A 61 36.05 -10.38 -24.58
C ASP A 61 35.31 -9.07 -24.99
N SER A 62 34.39 -9.16 -25.94
CA SER A 62 33.55 -8.04 -26.38
C SER A 62 32.20 -7.94 -25.63
N GLU A 63 31.98 -8.84 -24.68
CA GLU A 63 30.75 -8.89 -23.87
C GLU A 63 31.04 -8.63 -22.39
N GLU A 64 30.01 -8.30 -21.64
CA GLU A 64 29.99 -8.14 -20.19
C GLU A 64 28.94 -9.05 -19.58
N VAL A 65 29.22 -9.51 -18.35
CA VAL A 65 28.34 -10.33 -17.53
C VAL A 65 27.81 -9.51 -16.38
N TRP A 66 26.50 -9.39 -16.29
CA TRP A 66 25.81 -8.65 -15.24
C TRP A 66 24.84 -9.55 -14.48
N LEU A 67 24.56 -9.17 -13.24
CA LEU A 67 23.53 -9.77 -12.43
C LEU A 67 22.45 -8.74 -12.13
N GLU A 68 21.20 -9.10 -12.38
CA GLU A 68 20.04 -8.30 -12.07
C GLU A 68 19.26 -8.91 -10.91
N PHE A 69 18.98 -8.11 -9.88
CA PHE A 69 18.10 -8.44 -8.78
C PHE A 69 16.83 -7.58 -8.91
N GLU A 70 15.68 -8.20 -9.00
CA GLU A 70 14.41 -7.45 -9.06
C GLU A 70 13.93 -6.94 -7.69
N GLY A 71 14.49 -7.47 -6.60
CA GLY A 71 14.21 -7.00 -5.24
C GLY A 71 14.91 -7.82 -4.16
N VAL A 72 15.62 -7.12 -3.27
CA VAL A 72 16.36 -7.70 -2.14
C VAL A 72 16.09 -6.86 -0.89
N ALA A 73 15.42 -7.40 0.09
CA ALA A 73 14.99 -6.64 1.26
C ALA A 73 15.88 -6.90 2.49
N MET A 74 16.42 -5.84 3.14
CA MET A 74 16.25 -4.40 2.79
C MET A 74 17.55 -3.79 2.25
N THR A 75 18.70 -4.33 2.63
CA THR A 75 20.01 -3.95 2.09
C THR A 75 20.72 -5.17 1.53
N ALA A 76 21.52 -4.96 0.50
CA ALA A 76 22.29 -6.02 -0.12
C ALA A 76 23.76 -5.61 -0.30
N VAL A 77 24.68 -6.51 0.03
CA VAL A 77 26.11 -6.40 -0.32
C VAL A 77 26.46 -7.58 -1.19
N VAL A 78 26.84 -7.32 -2.44
CA VAL A 78 27.15 -8.33 -3.43
C VAL A 78 28.67 -8.48 -3.55
N THR A 79 29.17 -9.69 -3.30
CA THR A 79 30.59 -10.04 -3.31
C THR A 79 30.82 -11.19 -4.28
N LEU A 80 31.79 -11.06 -5.20
CA LEU A 80 32.21 -12.12 -6.10
C LEU A 80 33.68 -12.48 -5.83
N ASN A 81 33.95 -13.73 -5.57
CA ASN A 81 35.31 -14.24 -5.32
C ASN A 81 36.06 -13.48 -4.21
N GLY A 82 35.32 -13.01 -3.18
CA GLY A 82 35.86 -12.23 -2.07
C GLY A 82 35.98 -10.72 -2.31
N GLN A 83 35.68 -10.24 -3.51
CA GLN A 83 35.66 -8.81 -3.85
C GLN A 83 34.24 -8.26 -3.76
N GLU A 84 34.00 -7.22 -2.94
CA GLU A 84 32.74 -6.47 -2.94
C GLU A 84 32.59 -5.71 -4.28
N LEU A 85 31.47 -5.95 -4.97
CA LEU A 85 31.18 -5.33 -6.27
C LEU A 85 30.11 -4.24 -6.17
N ALA A 86 29.13 -4.43 -5.29
CA ALA A 86 28.05 -3.48 -5.15
C ALA A 86 27.41 -3.54 -3.77
N ARG A 87 26.80 -2.41 -3.40
CA ARG A 87 25.91 -2.27 -2.24
C ARG A 87 24.63 -1.57 -2.70
N HIS A 88 23.48 -2.10 -2.28
CA HIS A 88 22.18 -1.49 -2.55
C HIS A 88 21.38 -1.33 -1.25
N GLU A 89 20.76 -0.15 -1.08
CA GLU A 89 19.98 0.21 0.09
C GLU A 89 18.57 0.63 -0.33
N GLY A 90 17.59 -0.17 0.03
CA GLY A 90 16.19 -0.07 -0.38
C GLY A 90 15.69 -1.41 -0.90
N GLY A 91 14.66 -1.96 -0.25
CA GLY A 91 14.28 -3.36 -0.41
C GLY A 91 13.45 -3.67 -1.66
N TYR A 92 13.08 -2.69 -2.49
CA TYR A 92 11.91 -2.84 -3.35
C TYR A 92 12.15 -2.55 -4.84
N ALA A 93 13.31 -2.02 -5.18
CA ALA A 93 13.68 -1.67 -6.54
C ALA A 93 14.61 -2.70 -7.19
N THR A 94 14.61 -2.73 -8.51
CA THR A 94 15.59 -3.48 -9.30
C THR A 94 16.94 -2.81 -9.23
N PHE A 95 18.00 -3.59 -9.04
CA PHE A 95 19.38 -3.13 -9.20
C PHE A 95 20.23 -4.15 -9.93
N ARG A 96 21.34 -3.68 -10.53
CA ARG A 96 22.23 -4.52 -11.34
C ARG A 96 23.66 -4.37 -10.93
N VAL A 97 24.43 -5.45 -11.10
CA VAL A 97 25.83 -5.55 -10.70
C VAL A 97 26.65 -6.10 -11.84
N ASN A 98 27.70 -5.37 -12.27
CA ASN A 98 28.67 -5.87 -13.26
C ASN A 98 29.60 -6.89 -12.59
N LEU A 99 29.53 -8.15 -13.01
CA LEU A 99 30.38 -9.25 -12.52
C LEU A 99 31.70 -9.32 -13.28
N THR A 100 31.79 -8.79 -14.49
CA THR A 100 32.92 -8.94 -15.42
C THR A 100 34.31 -8.65 -14.79
N PRO A 101 34.47 -7.58 -13.98
CA PRO A 101 35.79 -7.23 -13.43
C PRO A 101 36.39 -8.27 -12.46
N ALA A 102 35.54 -9.09 -11.83
CA ALA A 102 35.97 -10.10 -10.85
C ALA A 102 35.64 -11.53 -11.27
N LEU A 103 35.16 -11.72 -12.52
CA LEU A 103 34.75 -13.02 -13.04
C LEU A 103 35.94 -13.89 -13.33
N ALA A 104 35.91 -15.13 -12.85
CA ALA A 104 36.90 -16.20 -13.12
C ALA A 104 36.18 -17.40 -13.77
N ALA A 105 36.94 -18.44 -14.16
CA ALA A 105 36.34 -19.66 -14.71
C ALA A 105 35.39 -20.36 -13.72
N GLN A 106 35.78 -20.39 -12.43
CA GLN A 106 34.96 -20.88 -11.32
C GLN A 106 34.76 -19.74 -10.33
N ASN A 107 33.54 -19.54 -9.88
CA ASN A 107 33.14 -18.37 -9.10
C ASN A 107 32.35 -18.75 -7.85
N THR A 108 32.49 -17.94 -6.82
CA THR A 108 31.64 -17.94 -5.65
C THR A 108 31.03 -16.53 -5.47
N LEU A 109 29.74 -16.44 -5.67
CA LEU A 109 28.96 -15.24 -5.40
C LEU A 109 28.39 -15.34 -3.98
N THR A 110 28.52 -14.27 -3.20
CA THR A 110 27.87 -14.12 -1.90
C THR A 110 27.06 -12.82 -1.89
N VAL A 111 25.81 -12.90 -1.45
CA VAL A 111 24.94 -11.74 -1.23
C VAL A 111 24.61 -11.71 0.26
N ALA A 112 25.15 -10.74 0.98
CA ALA A 112 24.75 -10.46 2.36
C ALA A 112 23.51 -9.58 2.33
N VAL A 113 22.41 -10.09 2.87
CA VAL A 113 21.11 -9.43 2.90
C VAL A 113 20.73 -9.14 4.33
N ASP A 114 20.32 -7.90 4.61
CA ASP A 114 20.00 -7.47 5.98
C ASP A 114 18.64 -6.74 6.01
N ASN A 115 17.74 -7.19 6.91
CA ASN A 115 16.48 -6.50 7.24
C ASN A 115 16.46 -5.99 8.70
N GLY A 116 17.62 -5.89 9.33
CA GLY A 116 17.80 -5.37 10.68
C GLY A 116 17.41 -3.90 10.82
N LYS A 117 17.35 -3.42 12.08
CA LYS A 117 17.08 -2.01 12.37
C LYS A 117 18.19 -1.12 11.80
N ASN A 118 17.78 -0.10 11.03
CA ASN A 118 18.68 0.80 10.33
C ASN A 118 18.05 2.20 10.28
N ARG A 119 18.79 3.24 10.68
CA ARG A 119 18.29 4.62 10.68
C ARG A 119 18.46 5.35 9.35
N THR A 120 19.12 4.74 8.38
CA THR A 120 19.38 5.35 7.07
C THR A 120 18.57 4.74 5.93
N VAL A 121 17.83 3.64 6.17
CA VAL A 121 17.07 2.92 5.15
C VAL A 121 15.61 2.73 5.56
N TYR A 122 14.69 3.12 4.71
CA TYR A 122 13.25 2.97 4.90
C TYR A 122 12.70 1.66 4.34
N PRO A 123 11.63 1.10 4.97
CA PRO A 123 10.93 1.53 6.17
C PRO A 123 11.54 0.95 7.47
N GLN A 124 11.26 1.56 8.63
CA GLN A 124 11.68 1.01 9.93
C GLN A 124 10.53 0.84 10.92
N LYS A 125 9.42 1.57 10.72
CA LYS A 125 8.22 1.52 11.56
C LYS A 125 6.98 1.55 10.67
N ALA A 126 6.15 0.51 10.76
CA ALA A 126 4.87 0.42 10.06
C ALA A 126 4.07 -0.81 10.55
N ASP A 127 2.77 -0.86 10.18
CA ASP A 127 1.86 -1.95 10.54
C ASP A 127 1.90 -3.11 9.53
N PHE A 128 3.10 -3.57 9.18
CA PHE A 128 3.30 -4.78 8.37
C PHE A 128 4.68 -5.40 8.62
N THR A 129 4.84 -6.67 8.29
CA THR A 129 6.09 -7.40 8.48
C THR A 129 7.16 -6.96 7.48
N PHE A 130 8.35 -6.63 7.98
CA PHE A 130 9.52 -6.29 7.15
C PHE A 130 10.27 -7.57 6.76
N TYR A 131 9.76 -8.27 5.78
CA TYR A 131 10.34 -9.50 5.27
C TYR A 131 11.76 -9.28 4.74
N GLY A 132 12.69 -10.17 5.08
CA GLY A 132 14.04 -10.18 4.54
C GLY A 132 14.26 -11.27 3.50
N GLY A 133 15.10 -11.03 2.49
CA GLY A 133 15.48 -12.05 1.50
C GLY A 133 15.71 -11.53 0.10
N ILE A 134 16.18 -12.42 -0.77
CA ILE A 134 16.13 -12.23 -2.22
C ILE A 134 14.76 -12.74 -2.67
N TYR A 135 13.76 -11.85 -2.57
CA TYR A 135 12.35 -12.23 -2.62
C TYR A 135 11.68 -11.97 -3.97
N ARG A 136 12.45 -11.58 -4.97
CA ARG A 136 12.05 -11.47 -6.38
C ARG A 136 13.07 -12.18 -7.27
N PRO A 137 12.74 -12.41 -8.56
CA PRO A 137 13.64 -13.09 -9.48
C PRO A 137 15.04 -12.46 -9.58
N VAL A 138 16.01 -13.31 -9.91
CA VAL A 138 17.38 -12.92 -10.25
C VAL A 138 17.68 -13.37 -11.67
N HIS A 139 18.28 -12.49 -12.47
CA HIS A 139 18.67 -12.79 -13.84
C HIS A 139 20.18 -12.57 -14.05
N LEU A 140 20.78 -13.50 -14.76
CA LEU A 140 22.13 -13.36 -15.29
C LEU A 140 22.02 -12.80 -16.71
N LEU A 141 22.71 -11.68 -16.96
CA LEU A 141 22.70 -11.00 -18.26
C LEU A 141 24.08 -11.12 -18.90
N VAL A 142 24.12 -11.45 -20.19
CA VAL A 142 25.33 -11.32 -21.01
C VAL A 142 25.01 -10.32 -22.12
N VAL A 143 25.76 -9.22 -22.14
CA VAL A 143 25.51 -8.08 -23.04
C VAL A 143 26.79 -7.67 -23.77
N PRO A 144 26.71 -7.11 -25.00
CA PRO A 144 27.86 -6.47 -25.63
C PRO A 144 28.41 -5.33 -24.76
N LYS A 145 29.69 -4.97 -24.89
CA LYS A 145 30.29 -3.82 -24.18
C LYS A 145 29.59 -2.47 -24.50
N ALA A 146 29.03 -2.35 -25.72
CA ALA A 146 28.13 -1.28 -26.05
C ALA A 146 26.70 -1.79 -25.89
N HIS A 147 26.01 -1.36 -24.83
CA HIS A 147 24.66 -1.81 -24.47
C HIS A 147 23.78 -0.68 -23.94
N PHE A 148 22.46 -0.88 -23.89
CA PHE A 148 21.57 0.03 -23.17
C PHE A 148 21.92 0.01 -21.69
N ALA A 149 21.99 1.19 -21.08
CA ALA A 149 22.50 1.40 -19.73
C ALA A 149 21.83 0.46 -18.71
N LEU A 150 22.63 -0.33 -18.01
CA LEU A 150 22.18 -1.24 -16.96
C LEU A 150 22.35 -0.64 -15.56
N ASP A 151 23.19 0.38 -15.43
CA ASP A 151 23.57 1.08 -14.20
C ASP A 151 22.75 2.36 -13.94
N TYR A 152 21.80 2.70 -14.81
CA TYR A 152 20.93 3.87 -14.65
C TYR A 152 19.76 3.55 -13.70
N HIS A 153 20.03 3.53 -12.38
CA HIS A 153 19.05 3.31 -11.31
C HIS A 153 18.13 2.09 -11.52
N GLY A 154 18.64 1.01 -12.12
CA GLY A 154 17.84 -0.18 -12.43
C GLY A 154 16.79 0.00 -13.53
N ALA A 155 16.76 1.16 -14.20
CA ALA A 155 15.81 1.44 -15.29
C ALA A 155 16.06 0.55 -16.52
N PRO A 156 15.06 0.42 -17.43
CA PRO A 156 15.20 -0.44 -18.63
C PRO A 156 16.11 0.15 -19.70
N GLY A 157 16.62 1.38 -19.54
CA GLY A 157 17.48 2.06 -20.52
C GLY A 157 16.71 2.66 -21.72
N LEU A 158 15.38 2.60 -21.70
CA LEU A 158 14.48 3.15 -22.73
C LEU A 158 13.30 3.82 -22.03
N ARG A 159 13.05 5.09 -22.35
CA ARG A 159 11.90 5.88 -21.89
C ARG A 159 11.06 6.32 -23.07
N VAL A 160 9.74 6.22 -22.93
CA VAL A 160 8.77 6.62 -23.95
C VAL A 160 7.76 7.58 -23.37
N THR A 161 7.64 8.77 -23.94
CA THR A 161 6.72 9.82 -23.49
C THR A 161 5.73 10.17 -24.59
N PRO A 162 4.48 9.69 -24.55
CA PRO A 162 3.43 10.10 -25.44
C PRO A 162 2.92 11.51 -25.11
N VAL A 163 2.84 12.38 -26.09
CA VAL A 163 2.23 13.71 -25.99
C VAL A 163 1.07 13.79 -26.96
N LEU A 164 -0.14 13.77 -26.43
CA LEU A 164 -1.38 13.77 -27.22
C LEU A 164 -1.76 15.18 -27.68
N SER A 165 -2.36 15.26 -28.87
CA SER A 165 -3.07 16.46 -29.34
C SER A 165 -4.30 16.73 -28.45
N ALA A 166 -4.78 17.98 -28.45
CA ALA A 166 -5.93 18.39 -27.66
C ALA A 166 -7.23 17.63 -28.00
N ASP A 167 -7.38 17.14 -29.22
CA ASP A 167 -8.50 16.32 -29.68
C ASP A 167 -8.28 14.81 -29.52
N LEU A 168 -7.14 14.41 -28.93
CA LEU A 168 -6.74 13.02 -28.64
C LEU A 168 -6.60 12.12 -29.89
N LYS A 169 -6.50 12.68 -31.08
CA LYS A 169 -6.46 11.90 -32.34
C LYS A 169 -5.05 11.64 -32.83
N THR A 170 -4.10 12.48 -32.45
CA THR A 170 -2.70 12.33 -32.83
C THR A 170 -1.80 12.40 -31.60
N ALA A 171 -0.59 11.85 -31.69
CA ALA A 171 0.41 11.95 -30.64
C ALA A 171 1.82 12.13 -31.22
N GLU A 172 2.64 12.88 -30.51
CA GLU A 172 4.10 12.83 -30.64
C GLU A 172 4.61 11.82 -29.58
N ILE A 173 5.40 10.85 -30.02
CA ILE A 173 5.98 9.82 -29.15
C ILE A 173 7.47 10.09 -29.03
N HIS A 174 7.87 10.70 -27.93
CA HIS A 174 9.28 10.97 -27.62
C HIS A 174 9.91 9.72 -27.01
N ALA A 175 10.93 9.18 -27.70
CA ALA A 175 11.70 8.03 -27.23
C ALA A 175 13.12 8.48 -26.89
N GLU A 176 13.59 8.08 -25.70
CA GLU A 176 14.92 8.39 -25.19
C GLU A 176 15.58 7.08 -24.75
N ALA A 177 16.85 6.87 -25.11
CA ALA A 177 17.61 5.70 -24.75
C ALA A 177 18.96 6.11 -24.14
N TRP A 178 19.33 5.44 -23.05
CA TRP A 178 20.64 5.60 -22.40
C TRP A 178 21.54 4.44 -22.79
N VAL A 179 22.76 4.77 -23.19
CA VAL A 179 23.71 3.81 -23.77
C VAL A 179 25.04 3.88 -23.02
N THR A 180 25.54 2.71 -22.63
CA THR A 180 26.88 2.52 -22.06
C THR A 180 27.81 1.97 -23.14
N GLY A 181 29.08 2.39 -23.15
CA GLY A 181 30.06 2.01 -24.15
C GLY A 181 29.98 2.84 -25.44
N THR A 182 30.64 2.38 -26.50
CA THR A 182 30.74 3.12 -27.77
C THR A 182 29.76 2.56 -28.79
N ALA A 183 28.66 3.28 -29.00
CA ALA A 183 27.70 3.04 -30.08
C ALA A 183 27.57 4.30 -30.95
N GLN A 184 27.30 4.16 -32.23
CA GLN A 184 27.12 5.30 -33.14
C GLN A 184 25.70 5.80 -33.16
N SER A 185 24.74 4.89 -33.15
CA SER A 185 23.32 5.22 -33.23
C SER A 185 22.43 4.18 -32.55
N VAL A 186 21.23 4.61 -32.23
CA VAL A 186 20.10 3.76 -31.81
C VAL A 186 19.07 3.74 -32.94
N GLN A 187 18.60 2.56 -33.29
CA GLN A 187 17.42 2.38 -34.12
C GLN A 187 16.20 2.20 -33.22
N PHE A 188 15.25 3.11 -33.30
CA PHE A 188 13.97 3.03 -32.61
C PHE A 188 12.90 2.54 -33.59
N THR A 189 12.10 1.57 -33.21
CA THR A 189 11.04 0.99 -34.05
C THR A 189 9.70 1.05 -33.30
N LEU A 190 8.70 1.67 -33.96
CA LEU A 190 7.33 1.74 -33.49
C LEU A 190 6.39 1.23 -34.61
N GLY A 191 5.80 0.06 -34.42
CA GLY A 191 5.04 -0.61 -35.48
C GLY A 191 5.91 -0.94 -36.69
N GLU A 192 5.58 -0.35 -37.85
CA GLU A 192 6.34 -0.52 -39.10
C GLU A 192 7.39 0.57 -39.32
N GLU A 193 7.36 1.64 -38.56
CA GLU A 193 8.26 2.79 -38.72
C GLU A 193 9.55 2.59 -37.88
N THR A 194 10.70 2.89 -38.50
CA THR A 194 12.01 2.86 -37.82
C THR A 194 12.72 4.20 -38.05
N LEU A 195 13.16 4.83 -36.96
CA LEU A 195 13.96 6.05 -36.96
C LEU A 195 15.34 5.74 -36.35
N SER A 196 16.38 6.37 -36.94
CA SER A 196 17.75 6.26 -36.42
C SER A 196 18.14 7.58 -35.77
N ALA A 197 18.70 7.54 -34.57
CA ALA A 197 19.21 8.69 -33.86
C ALA A 197 20.68 8.48 -33.44
N PRO A 198 21.56 9.49 -33.59
CA PRO A 198 22.94 9.39 -33.15
C PRO A 198 23.03 9.31 -31.62
N VAL A 199 24.02 8.58 -31.12
CA VAL A 199 24.33 8.58 -29.68
C VAL A 199 25.26 9.77 -29.40
N THR A 200 24.82 10.67 -28.52
CA THR A 200 25.59 11.83 -28.07
C THR A 200 25.60 11.81 -26.53
N ASP A 201 26.79 11.84 -25.95
CA ASP A 201 26.99 11.80 -24.49
C ASP A 201 26.23 10.63 -23.78
N GLY A 202 26.26 9.44 -24.43
CA GLY A 202 25.58 8.25 -23.88
C GLY A 202 24.05 8.27 -24.01
N LYS A 203 23.49 9.16 -24.81
CA LYS A 203 22.04 9.29 -25.01
C LYS A 203 21.67 9.38 -26.48
N ALA A 204 20.56 8.77 -26.88
CA ALA A 204 19.92 8.97 -28.18
C ALA A 204 18.44 9.25 -27.98
N GLU A 205 17.89 10.09 -28.83
CA GLU A 205 16.47 10.47 -28.76
C GLU A 205 15.87 10.71 -30.14
N CYS A 206 14.59 10.35 -30.30
CA CYS A 206 13.82 10.62 -31.49
C CYS A 206 12.35 10.87 -31.16
N THR A 207 11.60 11.32 -32.17
CA THR A 207 10.15 11.56 -32.03
C THR A 207 9.43 10.94 -33.21
N PHE A 208 8.46 10.08 -32.93
CA PHE A 208 7.50 9.54 -33.87
C PHE A 208 6.22 10.36 -33.86
N LYS A 209 5.47 10.34 -34.97
CA LYS A 209 4.12 10.88 -35.04
C LYS A 209 3.11 9.79 -35.30
N LEU A 210 2.14 9.66 -34.40
CA LEU A 210 1.03 8.74 -34.55
C LEU A 210 -0.22 9.49 -35.00
N GLU A 211 -0.82 9.01 -36.07
CA GLU A 211 -2.13 9.45 -36.56
C GLU A 211 -3.18 8.39 -36.11
N ASN A 212 -4.39 8.82 -35.79
CA ASN A 212 -5.48 7.95 -35.34
C ASN A 212 -5.08 7.09 -34.11
N VAL A 213 -4.61 7.77 -33.07
CA VAL A 213 -4.09 7.14 -31.86
C VAL A 213 -5.13 6.23 -31.19
N HIS A 214 -4.75 5.00 -30.90
CA HIS A 214 -5.51 4.10 -30.03
C HIS A 214 -5.16 4.40 -28.59
N LEU A 215 -6.11 4.88 -27.81
CA LEU A 215 -5.88 5.30 -26.44
C LEU A 215 -5.84 4.11 -25.47
N TRP A 216 -4.99 4.21 -24.47
CA TRP A 216 -5.13 3.39 -23.27
C TRP A 216 -6.28 3.96 -22.41
N ASP A 217 -7.38 3.22 -22.27
CA ASP A 217 -8.64 3.70 -21.69
C ASP A 217 -9.05 2.93 -20.42
N GLY A 218 -8.08 2.66 -19.58
CA GLY A 218 -8.33 1.90 -18.35
C GLY A 218 -8.94 0.53 -18.64
N VAL A 219 -9.84 0.07 -17.77
CA VAL A 219 -10.48 -1.26 -17.91
C VAL A 219 -11.40 -1.38 -19.13
N ASN A 220 -11.70 -0.28 -19.82
CA ASN A 220 -12.57 -0.34 -21.01
C ASN A 220 -11.80 -0.80 -22.24
N ASP A 221 -10.57 -0.32 -22.43
CA ASP A 221 -9.69 -0.65 -23.56
C ASP A 221 -8.23 -0.37 -23.20
N PRO A 222 -7.51 -1.31 -22.58
CA PRO A 222 -6.13 -1.14 -22.12
C PRO A 222 -5.11 -1.33 -23.25
N TYR A 223 -5.23 -0.58 -24.33
CA TYR A 223 -4.36 -0.73 -25.50
C TYR A 223 -2.93 -0.30 -25.24
N LEU A 224 -1.98 -1.13 -25.60
CA LEU A 224 -0.54 -0.87 -25.43
C LEU A 224 0.17 -0.88 -26.79
N TYR A 225 1.00 0.14 -26.99
CA TYR A 225 2.02 0.16 -28.05
C TYR A 225 3.31 -0.46 -27.54
N LYS A 226 4.15 -0.92 -28.47
CA LYS A 226 5.48 -1.44 -28.16
C LYS A 226 6.51 -0.61 -28.92
N MET A 227 7.48 -0.03 -28.18
CA MET A 227 8.69 0.57 -28.70
C MET A 227 9.85 -0.41 -28.58
N GLN A 228 10.59 -0.61 -29.63
CA GLN A 228 11.85 -1.35 -29.63
C GLN A 228 13.01 -0.39 -29.89
N ALA A 229 14.11 -0.54 -29.17
CA ALA A 229 15.36 0.15 -29.46
C ALA A 229 16.48 -0.86 -29.66
N THR A 230 17.31 -0.68 -30.69
CA THR A 230 18.40 -1.58 -31.08
C THR A 230 19.66 -0.79 -31.34
N LEU A 231 20.79 -1.26 -30.80
CA LEU A 231 22.13 -0.73 -31.07
C LEU A 231 22.80 -1.44 -32.24
N ASP A 232 23.77 -0.78 -32.86
CA ASP A 232 24.68 -1.37 -33.86
C ASP A 232 25.50 -2.55 -33.29
N SER A 233 25.70 -2.62 -31.99
CA SER A 233 26.28 -3.77 -31.30
C SER A 233 25.38 -5.02 -31.28
N GLY A 234 24.11 -4.88 -31.65
CA GLY A 234 23.08 -5.92 -31.58
C GLY A 234 22.40 -6.03 -30.21
N ASP A 235 22.68 -5.15 -29.25
CA ASP A 235 21.88 -5.06 -28.03
C ASP A 235 20.52 -4.44 -28.33
N ALA A 236 19.46 -4.95 -27.68
CA ALA A 236 18.11 -4.48 -27.90
C ALA A 236 17.29 -4.49 -26.59
N VAL A 237 16.43 -3.50 -26.45
CA VAL A 237 15.45 -3.36 -25.37
C VAL A 237 14.08 -3.02 -25.93
N GLU A 238 13.04 -3.40 -25.19
CA GLU A 238 11.65 -3.10 -25.55
C GLU A 238 10.94 -2.40 -24.38
N ALA A 239 9.98 -1.54 -24.69
CA ALA A 239 9.08 -0.94 -23.73
C ALA A 239 7.64 -0.94 -24.25
N ASN A 240 6.72 -1.44 -23.44
CA ASN A 240 5.29 -1.21 -23.66
C ASN A 240 4.94 0.18 -23.13
N PHE A 241 4.03 0.88 -23.79
CA PHE A 241 3.51 2.17 -23.34
C PHE A 241 2.07 2.38 -23.84
N GLY A 242 1.33 3.27 -23.19
CA GLY A 242 -0.04 3.59 -23.58
C GLY A 242 -0.19 5.11 -23.83
N CYS A 243 -0.92 5.46 -24.86
CA CYS A 243 -1.30 6.85 -25.13
C CYS A 243 -2.55 7.19 -24.31
N ARG A 244 -2.44 8.12 -23.37
CA ARG A 244 -3.55 8.57 -22.52
C ARG A 244 -3.38 10.00 -22.07
N ALA A 245 -4.49 10.69 -21.87
CA ALA A 245 -4.53 11.99 -21.21
C ALA A 245 -5.16 11.82 -19.82
N ILE A 246 -4.47 12.30 -18.78
CA ILE A 246 -4.96 12.30 -17.40
C ILE A 246 -5.07 13.72 -16.88
N ALA A 247 -6.11 13.99 -16.09
CA ALA A 247 -6.26 15.22 -15.35
C ALA A 247 -7.00 14.95 -14.03
N PHE A 248 -6.90 15.90 -13.11
CA PHE A 248 -7.57 15.87 -11.82
C PHE A 248 -8.34 17.16 -11.64
N ASP A 249 -9.60 17.04 -11.23
CA ASP A 249 -10.54 18.15 -11.15
C ASP A 249 -11.22 18.11 -9.76
N ALA A 250 -11.30 19.26 -9.09
CA ALA A 250 -11.82 19.35 -7.73
C ALA A 250 -13.32 19.02 -7.62
N GLU A 251 -14.09 19.12 -8.73
CA GLU A 251 -15.52 18.81 -8.77
C GLU A 251 -15.84 17.42 -9.37
N LYS A 252 -14.98 16.95 -10.28
CA LYS A 252 -15.23 15.73 -11.07
C LYS A 252 -14.30 14.58 -10.72
N GLY A 253 -13.30 14.80 -9.86
CA GLY A 253 -12.31 13.82 -9.48
C GLY A 253 -11.30 13.52 -10.60
N PHE A 254 -11.02 12.26 -10.84
CA PHE A 254 -10.08 11.83 -11.87
C PHE A 254 -10.71 11.83 -13.27
N ILE A 255 -9.95 12.33 -14.24
CA ILE A 255 -10.36 12.44 -15.65
C ILE A 255 -9.39 11.63 -16.50
N LEU A 256 -9.92 10.68 -17.26
CA LEU A 256 -9.17 9.90 -18.24
C LEU A 256 -9.70 10.20 -19.65
N ASN A 257 -8.79 10.57 -20.54
CA ASN A 257 -9.11 10.84 -21.95
C ASN A 257 -10.26 11.84 -22.11
N GLY A 258 -10.23 12.92 -21.31
CA GLY A 258 -11.18 14.03 -21.37
C GLY A 258 -12.55 13.78 -20.73
N ARG A 259 -12.77 12.64 -20.06
CA ARG A 259 -14.03 12.34 -19.38
C ARG A 259 -13.82 11.91 -17.92
N PRO A 260 -14.74 12.20 -17.01
CA PRO A 260 -14.70 11.69 -15.62
C PRO A 260 -14.60 10.17 -15.62
N TYR A 261 -13.65 9.64 -14.84
CA TYR A 261 -13.41 8.21 -14.70
C TYR A 261 -13.37 7.89 -13.19
N ARG A 262 -14.48 7.39 -12.66
CA ARG A 262 -14.66 7.15 -11.23
C ARG A 262 -13.76 6.01 -10.76
N LEU A 263 -12.76 6.33 -9.93
CA LEU A 263 -11.80 5.36 -9.43
C LEU A 263 -12.27 4.77 -8.08
N CYS A 264 -12.49 3.47 -8.05
CA CYS A 264 -12.78 2.72 -6.84
C CYS A 264 -12.12 1.34 -6.91
N GLY A 265 -11.37 1.01 -5.87
CA GLY A 265 -10.64 -0.23 -5.79
C GLY A 265 -10.08 -0.49 -4.39
N ALA A 266 -8.90 -1.05 -4.32
CA ALA A 266 -8.29 -1.47 -3.08
C ALA A 266 -6.80 -1.14 -3.03
N ALA A 267 -6.25 -1.03 -1.81
CA ALA A 267 -4.82 -1.12 -1.60
C ALA A 267 -4.37 -2.60 -1.62
N ARG A 268 -3.11 -2.84 -1.92
CA ARG A 268 -2.50 -4.18 -1.94
C ARG A 268 -1.12 -4.16 -1.31
N HIS A 269 -0.88 -5.08 -0.34
CA HIS A 269 0.46 -5.50 0.04
C HIS A 269 0.96 -6.63 -0.87
N GLN A 270 2.28 -6.69 -1.11
CA GLN A 270 2.90 -7.76 -1.88
C GLN A 270 3.35 -8.88 -0.93
N ASP A 271 2.39 -9.58 -0.33
CA ASP A 271 2.66 -10.75 0.50
C ASP A 271 1.53 -11.78 0.46
N ARG A 272 1.78 -12.96 0.98
CA ARG A 272 0.81 -14.07 1.07
C ARG A 272 1.15 -15.01 2.21
N GLN A 273 0.15 -15.64 2.78
CA GLN A 273 0.30 -16.59 3.88
C GLN A 273 1.25 -17.74 3.52
N GLY A 274 2.24 -17.96 4.37
CA GLY A 274 3.20 -19.08 4.30
C GLY A 274 4.36 -18.89 3.34
N ILE A 275 4.34 -17.83 2.49
CA ILE A 275 5.43 -17.50 1.57
C ILE A 275 5.95 -16.07 1.72
N GLY A 276 5.32 -15.27 2.61
CA GLY A 276 5.69 -13.88 2.82
C GLY A 276 5.61 -13.07 1.54
N ASN A 277 6.62 -12.24 1.29
CA ASN A 277 6.73 -11.43 0.08
C ASN A 277 7.38 -12.16 -1.13
N ALA A 278 7.77 -13.42 -0.98
CA ALA A 278 8.40 -14.23 -2.04
C ALA A 278 7.37 -14.79 -3.05
N LEU A 279 6.67 -13.88 -3.73
CA LEU A 279 5.65 -14.22 -4.71
C LEU A 279 6.25 -14.51 -6.08
N THR A 280 5.61 -15.41 -6.82
CA THR A 280 5.88 -15.66 -8.24
C THR A 280 4.81 -15.01 -9.13
N GLU A 281 4.97 -15.04 -10.43
CA GLU A 281 3.96 -14.54 -11.38
C GLU A 281 2.58 -15.15 -11.13
N LYS A 282 2.53 -16.42 -10.72
CA LYS A 282 1.27 -17.11 -10.41
C LYS A 282 0.47 -16.41 -9.30
N GLU A 283 1.12 -16.04 -8.20
CA GLU A 283 0.46 -15.35 -7.09
C GLU A 283 0.02 -13.93 -7.50
N HIS A 284 0.81 -13.26 -8.34
CA HIS A 284 0.43 -11.97 -8.91
C HIS A 284 -0.78 -12.08 -9.84
N ASP A 285 -0.84 -13.09 -10.71
CA ASP A 285 -1.99 -13.37 -11.59
C ASP A 285 -3.26 -13.66 -10.78
N GLU A 286 -3.16 -14.46 -9.71
CA GLU A 286 -4.28 -14.76 -8.81
C GLU A 286 -4.81 -13.49 -8.11
N ASP A 287 -3.94 -12.63 -7.61
CA ASP A 287 -4.31 -11.36 -6.99
C ASP A 287 -4.99 -10.41 -7.99
N MET A 288 -4.43 -10.31 -9.20
CA MET A 288 -5.02 -9.52 -10.29
C MET A 288 -6.39 -10.06 -10.72
N ALA A 289 -6.55 -11.37 -10.79
CA ALA A 289 -7.84 -12.00 -11.13
C ALA A 289 -8.92 -11.64 -10.09
N LEU A 290 -8.59 -11.61 -8.80
CA LEU A 290 -9.52 -11.23 -7.74
C LEU A 290 -9.90 -9.74 -7.80
N LEU A 291 -8.95 -8.84 -8.08
CA LEU A 291 -9.24 -7.41 -8.30
C LEU A 291 -10.20 -7.20 -9.47
N ARG A 292 -9.97 -7.90 -10.58
CA ARG A 292 -10.83 -7.85 -11.76
C ARG A 292 -12.20 -8.44 -11.51
N GLU A 293 -12.30 -9.56 -10.80
CA GLU A 293 -13.58 -10.17 -10.42
C GLU A 293 -14.42 -9.23 -9.57
N MET A 294 -13.78 -8.49 -8.66
CA MET A 294 -14.45 -7.46 -7.85
C MET A 294 -14.95 -6.30 -8.72
N GLY A 295 -14.38 -6.10 -9.90
CA GLY A 295 -14.67 -4.97 -10.79
C GLY A 295 -13.86 -3.72 -10.46
N ALA A 296 -12.80 -3.83 -9.67
CA ALA A 296 -11.89 -2.73 -9.38
C ALA A 296 -11.29 -2.16 -10.67
N ASN A 297 -11.21 -0.83 -10.74
CA ASN A 297 -10.55 -0.14 -11.84
C ASN A 297 -9.31 0.65 -11.39
N THR A 298 -8.98 0.57 -10.11
CA THR A 298 -7.77 1.18 -9.54
C THR A 298 -7.20 0.29 -8.43
N VAL A 299 -5.90 0.41 -8.22
CA VAL A 299 -5.16 -0.23 -7.13
C VAL A 299 -4.10 0.71 -6.57
N ARG A 300 -4.02 0.83 -5.23
CA ARG A 300 -2.90 1.47 -4.55
C ARG A 300 -1.88 0.41 -4.17
N LEU A 301 -0.68 0.52 -4.72
CA LEU A 301 0.41 -0.44 -4.49
C LEU A 301 1.18 -0.02 -3.24
N ALA A 302 0.57 -0.30 -2.10
CA ALA A 302 1.04 0.10 -0.79
C ALA A 302 2.13 -0.84 -0.27
N HIS A 303 3.09 -0.33 0.46
CA HIS A 303 3.52 1.06 0.70
C HIS A 303 4.90 1.26 0.06
N TYR A 304 5.22 0.52 -1.00
CA TYR A 304 6.54 0.40 -1.63
C TYR A 304 6.41 0.01 -3.10
N GLN A 305 7.50 0.14 -3.84
CA GLN A 305 7.55 -0.34 -5.22
C GLN A 305 7.26 -1.85 -5.28
N HIS A 306 6.22 -2.24 -6.01
CA HIS A 306 5.86 -3.63 -6.26
C HIS A 306 6.72 -4.27 -7.36
N ALA A 307 6.57 -5.58 -7.60
CA ALA A 307 7.24 -6.29 -8.68
C ALA A 307 6.84 -5.69 -10.04
N GLN A 308 7.80 -5.58 -10.97
CA GLN A 308 7.57 -5.07 -12.33
C GLN A 308 6.43 -5.81 -13.02
N TYR A 309 6.38 -7.12 -12.87
CA TYR A 309 5.31 -7.95 -13.41
C TYR A 309 3.89 -7.49 -12.98
N PHE A 310 3.73 -6.97 -11.75
CA PHE A 310 2.41 -6.50 -11.31
C PHE A 310 2.01 -5.17 -11.94
N TYR A 311 2.97 -4.27 -12.24
CA TYR A 311 2.71 -3.08 -13.04
C TYR A 311 2.34 -3.44 -14.48
N ASP A 312 3.01 -4.43 -15.08
CA ASP A 312 2.66 -4.96 -16.41
C ASP A 312 1.23 -5.51 -16.43
N LEU A 313 0.79 -6.19 -15.36
CA LEU A 313 -0.59 -6.65 -15.23
C LEU A 313 -1.58 -5.47 -15.09
N CYS A 314 -1.22 -4.40 -14.37
CA CYS A 314 -2.04 -3.20 -14.30
C CYS A 314 -2.20 -2.56 -15.68
N ASP A 315 -1.13 -2.43 -16.45
CA ASP A 315 -1.17 -1.92 -17.83
C ASP A 315 -2.05 -2.77 -18.72
N LYS A 316 -1.83 -4.09 -18.70
CA LYS A 316 -2.53 -5.08 -19.54
C LYS A 316 -4.03 -5.15 -19.27
N TYR A 317 -4.44 -5.00 -18.01
CA TYR A 317 -5.84 -5.11 -17.62
C TYR A 317 -6.51 -3.75 -17.37
N GLY A 318 -5.77 -2.67 -17.52
CA GLY A 318 -6.30 -1.32 -17.45
C GLY A 318 -6.59 -0.81 -16.02
N LEU A 319 -5.96 -1.40 -15.00
CA LEU A 319 -6.11 -0.90 -13.63
C LEU A 319 -5.25 0.35 -13.45
N VAL A 320 -5.88 1.44 -13.04
CA VAL A 320 -5.17 2.67 -12.67
C VAL A 320 -4.39 2.43 -11.38
N ALA A 321 -3.09 2.72 -11.38
CA ALA A 321 -2.21 2.45 -10.27
C ALA A 321 -1.70 3.74 -9.58
N TRP A 322 -1.70 3.71 -8.25
CA TRP A 322 -0.94 4.61 -7.40
C TRP A 322 0.33 3.88 -6.95
N ALA A 323 1.51 4.40 -7.29
CA ALA A 323 2.80 3.86 -6.89
C ALA A 323 3.47 4.78 -5.87
N GLU A 324 4.11 4.22 -4.84
CA GLU A 324 4.69 4.99 -3.73
C GLU A 324 5.99 4.38 -3.21
N ILE A 325 6.78 5.19 -2.50
CA ILE A 325 7.98 4.76 -1.77
C ILE A 325 7.66 4.44 -0.31
N PRO A 326 8.44 3.60 0.38
CA PRO A 326 8.19 3.18 1.76
C PRO A 326 8.57 4.23 2.81
N TYR A 327 8.37 5.51 2.50
CA TYR A 327 8.54 6.63 3.43
C TYR A 327 7.27 6.76 4.28
N ILE A 328 7.25 6.02 5.40
CA ILE A 328 6.04 5.76 6.17
C ILE A 328 6.26 5.98 7.67
N THR A 329 5.24 6.50 8.34
CA THR A 329 5.04 6.60 9.80
C THR A 329 6.01 7.52 10.52
N GLU A 330 7.32 7.37 10.36
CA GLU A 330 8.32 8.19 11.04
C GLU A 330 9.32 8.80 10.04
N HIS A 331 9.74 10.03 10.33
CA HIS A 331 10.83 10.67 9.62
C HIS A 331 12.16 10.41 10.32
N MET A 332 13.13 9.89 9.58
CA MET A 332 14.51 9.71 10.02
C MET A 332 15.41 10.66 9.22
N PRO A 333 15.97 11.73 9.84
CA PRO A 333 16.81 12.70 9.12
C PRO A 333 18.00 12.05 8.38
N GLU A 334 18.59 11.00 8.95
CA GLU A 334 19.70 10.26 8.36
C GLU A 334 19.28 9.44 7.14
N GLY A 335 17.98 9.16 6.99
CA GLY A 335 17.40 8.40 5.87
C GLY A 335 17.02 9.24 4.65
N ARG A 336 17.26 10.57 4.63
CA ARG A 336 16.90 11.45 3.51
C ARG A 336 17.47 10.98 2.18
N ALA A 337 18.75 10.65 2.13
CA ALA A 337 19.41 10.18 0.91
C ALA A 337 18.74 8.91 0.36
N ASN A 338 18.30 8.02 1.25
CA ASN A 338 17.60 6.80 0.88
C ASN A 338 16.20 7.07 0.31
N THR A 339 15.44 8.02 0.87
CA THR A 339 14.13 8.40 0.31
C THR A 339 14.27 8.95 -1.12
N LEU A 340 15.27 9.79 -1.37
CA LEU A 340 15.55 10.34 -2.70
C LEU A 340 16.01 9.25 -3.68
N SER A 341 16.84 8.31 -3.24
CA SER A 341 17.28 7.16 -4.05
C SER A 341 16.10 6.27 -4.43
N GLN A 342 15.27 5.86 -3.45
CA GLN A 342 14.12 5.02 -3.70
C GLN A 342 13.07 5.70 -4.60
N MET A 343 12.88 7.03 -4.47
CA MET A 343 12.00 7.78 -5.35
C MET A 343 12.56 7.85 -6.77
N THR A 344 13.87 8.04 -6.93
CA THR A 344 14.50 8.01 -8.25
C THR A 344 14.29 6.66 -8.91
N GLU A 345 14.58 5.58 -8.21
CA GLU A 345 14.38 4.20 -8.70
C GLU A 345 12.92 3.93 -9.07
N LEU A 346 11.98 4.31 -8.19
CA LEU A 346 10.54 4.15 -8.45
C LEU A 346 10.13 4.82 -9.75
N VAL A 347 10.48 6.09 -9.94
CA VAL A 347 10.05 6.87 -11.11
C VAL A 347 10.72 6.39 -12.38
N VAL A 348 12.06 6.21 -12.39
CA VAL A 348 12.77 5.86 -13.64
C VAL A 348 12.52 4.44 -14.09
N GLN A 349 12.33 3.50 -13.15
CA GLN A 349 12.02 2.11 -13.48
C GLN A 349 10.60 1.93 -14.00
N ASN A 350 9.65 2.77 -13.56
CA ASN A 350 8.23 2.60 -13.84
C ASN A 350 7.65 3.69 -14.76
N TYR A 351 8.48 4.52 -15.35
CA TYR A 351 8.05 5.66 -16.18
C TYR A 351 7.13 5.27 -17.33
N ASN A 352 7.40 4.14 -17.99
CA ASN A 352 6.69 3.71 -19.19
C ASN A 352 5.29 3.14 -18.93
N HIS A 353 4.94 2.82 -17.66
CA HIS A 353 3.65 2.22 -17.31
C HIS A 353 2.50 3.24 -17.43
N PRO A 354 1.56 3.09 -18.39
CA PRO A 354 0.41 3.99 -18.53
C PRO A 354 -0.57 3.86 -17.36
N SER A 355 -0.60 2.75 -16.66
CA SER A 355 -1.46 2.53 -15.50
C SER A 355 -1.14 3.46 -14.34
N ILE A 356 0.13 3.83 -14.13
CA ILE A 356 0.53 4.73 -13.04
C ILE A 356 0.08 6.15 -13.34
N VAL A 357 -0.70 6.76 -12.43
CA VAL A 357 -1.25 8.11 -12.61
C VAL A 357 -0.74 9.12 -11.58
N CYS A 358 -0.10 8.67 -10.51
CA CYS A 358 0.52 9.55 -9.51
C CYS A 358 1.68 8.85 -8.79
N TRP A 359 2.58 9.67 -8.24
CA TRP A 359 3.70 9.24 -7.40
C TRP A 359 3.42 9.58 -5.94
N GLY A 360 3.39 8.55 -5.09
CA GLY A 360 3.18 8.69 -3.64
C GLY A 360 4.47 9.05 -2.93
N LEU A 361 4.52 10.22 -2.28
CA LEU A 361 5.69 10.72 -1.58
C LEU A 361 5.88 10.06 -0.22
N SER A 362 4.78 9.80 0.50
CA SER A 362 4.79 9.19 1.83
C SER A 362 3.41 8.71 2.28
N ASN A 363 3.41 7.90 3.36
CA ASN A 363 2.20 7.45 4.04
C ASN A 363 2.28 7.73 5.54
N GLU A 364 1.24 8.39 6.10
CA GLU A 364 1.07 8.65 7.55
C GLU A 364 2.34 9.16 8.25
N ILE A 365 3.20 9.85 7.53
CA ILE A 365 4.56 10.19 7.93
C ILE A 365 4.62 11.10 9.17
N THR A 366 3.53 11.82 9.45
CA THR A 366 3.40 12.63 10.67
C THR A 366 2.94 11.82 11.89
N GLY A 367 2.75 10.52 11.74
CA GLY A 367 2.36 9.62 12.83
C GLY A 367 3.34 9.59 14.02
N SER A 368 4.62 9.82 13.77
CA SER A 368 5.65 9.97 14.83
C SER A 368 6.07 11.43 15.06
N GLY A 369 5.25 12.40 14.65
CA GLY A 369 5.49 13.83 14.79
C GLY A 369 5.89 14.52 13.50
N LYS A 370 5.71 15.85 13.45
CA LYS A 370 6.03 16.71 12.33
C LYS A 370 7.20 17.62 12.67
N THR A 371 8.23 17.64 11.85
CA THR A 371 9.41 18.49 12.00
C THR A 371 9.64 19.34 10.75
N GLU A 372 10.43 20.41 10.86
CA GLU A 372 10.84 21.21 9.70
C GLU A 372 11.64 20.38 8.70
N ASP A 373 12.50 19.48 9.20
CA ASP A 373 13.29 18.57 8.37
C ASP A 373 12.43 17.58 7.56
N LEU A 374 11.33 17.09 8.16
CA LEU A 374 10.33 16.30 7.47
C LEU A 374 9.70 17.09 6.30
N VAL A 375 9.29 18.33 6.54
CA VAL A 375 8.69 19.19 5.50
C VAL A 375 9.69 19.47 4.38
N GLU A 376 10.94 19.74 4.73
CA GLU A 376 12.00 19.97 3.73
C GLU A 376 12.26 18.70 2.88
N ASN A 377 12.28 17.51 3.50
CA ASN A 377 12.42 16.26 2.76
C ASN A 377 11.28 16.07 1.75
N HIS A 378 10.04 16.43 2.10
CA HIS A 378 8.91 16.34 1.17
C HIS A 378 9.02 17.33 0.00
N LYS A 379 9.52 18.55 0.23
CA LYS A 379 9.80 19.48 -0.86
C LYS A 379 10.82 18.90 -1.84
N LEU A 380 11.92 18.35 -1.33
CA LEU A 380 12.95 17.72 -2.15
C LEU A 380 12.39 16.53 -2.95
N LEU A 381 11.55 15.69 -2.34
CA LEU A 381 10.91 14.56 -3.02
C LEU A 381 9.93 15.05 -4.11
N ASN A 382 9.12 16.06 -3.82
CA ASN A 382 8.19 16.63 -4.78
C ASN A 382 8.91 17.22 -6.00
N ASP A 383 9.95 18.02 -5.76
CA ASP A 383 10.77 18.61 -6.81
C ASP A 383 11.49 17.54 -7.65
N LEU A 384 11.97 16.47 -6.98
CA LEU A 384 12.60 15.33 -7.65
C LEU A 384 11.63 14.60 -8.58
N CYS A 385 10.39 14.34 -8.12
CA CYS A 385 9.36 13.72 -8.95
C CYS A 385 9.10 14.55 -10.20
N HIS A 386 8.85 15.86 -10.08
CA HIS A 386 8.59 16.74 -11.21
C HIS A 386 9.77 16.86 -12.19
N LYS A 387 11.02 16.78 -11.65
CA LYS A 387 12.23 16.76 -12.48
C LYS A 387 12.35 15.45 -13.29
N LEU A 388 12.00 14.32 -12.70
CA LEU A 388 12.10 13.01 -13.34
C LEU A 388 10.90 12.72 -14.26
N ASP A 389 9.72 13.18 -13.86
CA ASP A 389 8.46 12.98 -14.59
C ASP A 389 7.53 14.19 -14.45
N ALA A 390 7.46 15.00 -15.48
CA ALA A 390 6.55 16.15 -15.55
C ALA A 390 5.12 15.77 -16.00
N THR A 391 4.84 14.50 -16.25
CA THR A 391 3.55 14.04 -16.81
C THR A 391 2.55 13.55 -15.74
N ARG A 392 3.03 13.26 -14.54
CA ARG A 392 2.21 12.72 -13.43
C ARG A 392 2.30 13.61 -12.19
N PRO A 393 1.18 13.82 -11.48
CA PRO A 393 1.17 14.53 -10.21
C PRO A 393 1.76 13.69 -9.08
N THR A 394 2.13 14.39 -8.01
CA THR A 394 2.50 13.81 -6.73
C THR A 394 1.30 13.75 -5.78
N THR A 395 1.34 12.81 -4.83
CA THR A 395 0.33 12.67 -3.77
C THR A 395 0.97 12.21 -2.46
N MET A 396 0.21 12.32 -1.38
CA MET A 396 0.55 11.79 -0.05
C MET A 396 -0.69 11.16 0.56
N ALA A 397 -0.52 10.04 1.29
CA ALA A 397 -1.56 9.50 2.14
C ALA A 397 -1.42 10.10 3.54
N HIS A 398 -2.21 11.15 3.84
CA HIS A 398 -2.17 11.83 5.13
C HIS A 398 -2.90 11.02 6.20
N ILE A 399 -2.32 11.01 7.41
CA ILE A 399 -3.00 10.44 8.57
C ILE A 399 -4.24 11.29 8.95
N PHE A 400 -5.31 10.66 9.41
CA PHE A 400 -6.58 11.32 9.74
C PHE A 400 -6.45 12.45 10.78
N MET A 401 -5.40 12.42 11.61
CA MET A 401 -5.14 13.41 12.65
C MET A 401 -4.50 14.71 12.13
N LEU A 402 -3.93 14.71 10.92
CA LEU A 402 -3.34 15.94 10.37
C LEU A 402 -4.45 16.93 10.00
N ASP A 403 -4.35 18.16 10.52
CA ASP A 403 -5.32 19.23 10.24
C ASP A 403 -5.42 19.48 8.72
N THR A 404 -6.63 19.59 8.22
CA THR A 404 -6.91 19.78 6.79
C THR A 404 -6.40 21.13 6.24
N ASN A 405 -6.07 22.09 7.12
CA ASN A 405 -5.46 23.38 6.78
C ASN A 405 -3.93 23.36 6.91
N ASP A 406 -3.32 22.25 7.31
CA ASP A 406 -1.87 22.17 7.46
C ASP A 406 -1.18 22.39 6.09
N PRO A 407 -0.14 23.24 6.01
CA PRO A 407 0.58 23.47 4.75
C PRO A 407 1.14 22.20 4.09
N LEU A 408 1.45 21.16 4.86
CA LEU A 408 1.95 19.88 4.34
C LEU A 408 0.89 19.18 3.47
N VAL A 409 -0.41 19.39 3.77
CA VAL A 409 -1.52 18.82 2.98
C VAL A 409 -1.52 19.35 1.55
N PHE A 410 -1.05 20.59 1.36
CA PHE A 410 -1.02 21.27 0.06
C PHE A 410 0.33 21.24 -0.63
N LEU A 411 1.30 20.50 -0.08
CA LEU A 411 2.61 20.35 -0.71
C LEU A 411 2.55 19.47 -1.98
N PRO A 412 1.91 18.28 -1.99
CA PRO A 412 1.74 17.52 -3.21
C PRO A 412 0.67 18.13 -4.13
N ASP A 413 0.68 17.74 -5.40
CA ASP A 413 -0.27 18.25 -6.40
C ASP A 413 -1.72 17.86 -6.08
N ILE A 414 -1.94 16.61 -5.65
CA ILE A 414 -3.26 16.08 -5.25
C ILE A 414 -3.19 15.52 -3.82
N ARG A 415 -4.32 15.51 -3.12
CA ARG A 415 -4.43 15.18 -1.70
C ARG A 415 -5.16 13.86 -1.52
N SER A 416 -4.78 13.13 -0.46
CA SER A 416 -5.50 11.94 -0.02
C SER A 416 -5.31 11.74 1.49
N TYR A 417 -6.33 11.18 2.12
CA TYR A 417 -6.31 10.87 3.55
C TYR A 417 -6.62 9.41 3.81
N ASN A 418 -6.04 8.89 4.89
CA ASN A 418 -6.43 7.63 5.51
C ASN A 418 -7.47 7.95 6.58
N LEU A 419 -8.72 7.52 6.39
CA LEU A 419 -9.83 7.81 7.29
C LEU A 419 -10.45 6.52 7.82
N TYR A 420 -10.45 6.37 9.14
CA TYR A 420 -10.95 5.17 9.81
C TYR A 420 -12.12 5.46 10.77
N TYR A 421 -12.94 6.46 10.45
CA TYR A 421 -14.20 6.69 11.17
C TYR A 421 -15.11 5.48 11.01
N GLY A 422 -15.66 5.00 12.14
CA GLY A 422 -16.45 3.77 12.18
C GLY A 422 -15.62 2.50 12.45
N TRP A 423 -14.29 2.62 12.58
CA TRP A 423 -13.45 1.53 13.05
C TRP A 423 -12.55 1.94 14.20
N TYR A 424 -11.46 2.66 13.98
CA TYR A 424 -10.59 3.13 15.07
C TYR A 424 -11.19 4.28 15.85
N VAL A 425 -11.86 5.21 15.18
CA VAL A 425 -12.44 6.41 15.80
C VAL A 425 -13.88 6.62 15.33
N GLY A 426 -14.69 7.29 16.16
CA GLY A 426 -16.04 7.78 15.80
C GLY A 426 -16.97 6.75 15.14
N GLU A 427 -17.89 7.24 14.32
CA GLU A 427 -18.86 6.46 13.57
C GLU A 427 -18.66 6.67 12.07
N TRP A 428 -19.10 5.72 11.24
CA TRP A 428 -18.88 5.71 9.79
C TRP A 428 -19.44 6.92 9.04
N ASP A 429 -20.56 7.48 9.49
CA ASP A 429 -21.22 8.67 8.89
C ASP A 429 -20.40 9.96 9.05
N GLN A 430 -19.40 9.96 9.94
CA GLN A 430 -18.46 11.07 10.07
C GLN A 430 -17.56 11.23 8.84
N ASN A 431 -17.37 10.18 8.05
CA ASN A 431 -16.66 10.28 6.76
C ASN A 431 -17.39 11.22 5.79
N ASP A 432 -18.74 11.18 5.76
CA ASP A 432 -19.57 12.06 4.94
C ASP A 432 -19.34 13.53 5.29
N ALA A 433 -19.47 13.85 6.59
CA ALA A 433 -19.28 15.20 7.10
C ALA A 433 -17.86 15.71 6.86
N TRP A 434 -16.84 14.82 7.01
CA TRP A 434 -15.44 15.17 6.81
C TRP A 434 -15.18 15.58 5.35
N PHE A 435 -15.65 14.79 4.38
CA PHE A 435 -15.47 15.11 2.96
C PHE A 435 -16.25 16.37 2.55
N ASP A 436 -17.49 16.53 3.02
CA ASP A 436 -18.32 17.71 2.73
C ASP A 436 -17.69 18.99 3.31
N GLU A 437 -17.12 18.92 4.52
CA GLU A 437 -16.41 20.04 5.14
C GLU A 437 -15.09 20.34 4.43
N PHE A 438 -14.29 19.33 4.07
CA PHE A 438 -13.06 19.52 3.32
C PHE A 438 -13.32 20.20 1.99
N HIS A 439 -14.26 19.68 1.20
CA HIS A 439 -14.60 20.23 -0.12
C HIS A 439 -15.17 21.66 -0.03
N LYS A 440 -15.98 21.93 0.99
CA LYS A 440 -16.48 23.28 1.27
C LYS A 440 -15.37 24.27 1.61
N ASN A 441 -14.40 23.86 2.44
CA ASN A 441 -13.32 24.73 2.91
C ASN A 441 -12.21 24.90 1.87
N HIS A 442 -12.03 23.92 0.97
CA HIS A 442 -10.99 23.86 -0.05
C HIS A 442 -11.60 23.50 -1.42
N PRO A 443 -12.46 24.35 -2.03
CA PRO A 443 -13.24 23.99 -3.21
C PRO A 443 -12.38 23.73 -4.46
N ASP A 444 -11.14 24.24 -4.50
CA ASP A 444 -10.21 24.05 -5.63
C ASP A 444 -9.25 22.86 -5.39
N ALA A 445 -9.35 22.17 -4.24
CA ALA A 445 -8.45 21.10 -3.87
C ALA A 445 -8.98 19.73 -4.30
N VAL A 446 -8.20 19.00 -5.07
CA VAL A 446 -8.49 17.60 -5.41
C VAL A 446 -8.25 16.73 -4.19
N ILE A 447 -9.24 15.93 -3.78
CA ILE A 447 -9.19 15.09 -2.59
C ILE A 447 -9.57 13.64 -2.89
N GLY A 448 -8.86 12.69 -2.30
CA GLY A 448 -9.11 11.25 -2.38
C GLY A 448 -9.11 10.57 -1.03
N LEU A 449 -9.54 9.32 -1.01
CA LEU A 449 -9.54 8.45 0.17
C LEU A 449 -8.53 7.32 -0.07
N SER A 450 -7.35 7.46 0.53
CA SER A 450 -6.23 6.53 0.31
C SER A 450 -6.37 5.24 1.11
N GLU A 451 -6.99 5.31 2.30
CA GLU A 451 -7.30 4.13 3.11
C GLU A 451 -8.57 4.32 3.93
N TYR A 452 -9.33 3.24 4.06
CA TYR A 452 -10.47 3.06 4.96
C TYR A 452 -10.75 1.57 5.08
N GLY A 453 -11.29 1.12 6.21
CA GLY A 453 -11.61 -0.29 6.38
C GLY A 453 -11.93 -0.67 7.82
N ALA A 454 -12.47 -1.86 7.99
CA ALA A 454 -12.74 -2.50 9.27
C ALA A 454 -12.19 -3.92 9.23
N ASP A 455 -11.59 -4.38 10.34
CA ASP A 455 -11.12 -5.76 10.46
C ASP A 455 -12.29 -6.73 10.52
N ALA A 456 -12.12 -7.92 9.91
CA ALA A 456 -13.09 -9.01 9.98
C ALA A 456 -12.41 -10.38 9.96
N ASN A 457 -12.78 -11.20 10.91
CA ASN A 457 -12.44 -12.62 10.93
C ASN A 457 -13.68 -13.43 10.52
N PRO A 458 -13.64 -14.21 9.42
CA PRO A 458 -14.78 -15.01 8.96
C PRO A 458 -15.30 -16.02 9.96
N ALA A 459 -14.55 -16.32 11.03
CA ALA A 459 -15.02 -17.19 12.11
C ALA A 459 -16.05 -16.51 13.03
N TYR A 460 -16.04 -15.18 13.12
CA TYR A 460 -16.92 -14.43 14.00
C TYR A 460 -18.18 -14.00 13.27
N GLN A 461 -19.34 -14.26 13.88
CA GLN A 461 -20.66 -14.06 13.27
C GLN A 461 -21.65 -13.53 14.29
N SER A 462 -22.63 -12.74 13.88
CA SER A 462 -23.67 -12.20 14.77
C SER A 462 -24.92 -11.83 13.99
N ALA A 463 -26.09 -11.99 14.63
CA ALA A 463 -27.33 -11.43 14.13
C ALA A 463 -27.35 -9.89 14.19
N LYS A 464 -26.50 -9.28 15.05
CA LYS A 464 -26.40 -7.82 15.25
C LYS A 464 -24.92 -7.45 15.27
N PRO A 465 -24.29 -7.35 14.08
CA PRO A 465 -22.90 -6.95 13.98
C PRO A 465 -22.66 -5.56 14.57
N ALA A 466 -21.56 -5.40 15.31
CA ALA A 466 -21.22 -4.16 15.98
C ALA A 466 -19.74 -3.81 15.79
N LYS A 467 -19.42 -2.52 15.88
CA LYS A 467 -18.04 -2.02 15.86
C LYS A 467 -17.20 -2.74 16.94
N GLY A 468 -16.03 -3.22 16.52
CA GLY A 468 -15.06 -3.86 17.44
C GLY A 468 -15.32 -5.33 17.75
N ASP A 469 -16.28 -5.98 17.11
CA ASP A 469 -16.54 -7.41 17.26
C ASP A 469 -15.82 -8.29 16.26
N TRP A 470 -15.02 -7.69 15.35
CA TRP A 470 -14.34 -8.36 14.23
C TRP A 470 -15.28 -9.21 13.36
N ASN A 471 -16.57 -8.92 13.41
CA ASN A 471 -17.59 -9.66 12.70
C ASN A 471 -17.59 -9.31 11.20
N GLU A 472 -17.66 -10.32 10.36
CA GLU A 472 -17.73 -10.16 8.90
C GLU A 472 -18.94 -9.30 8.46
N GLY A 473 -20.06 -9.43 9.16
CA GLY A 473 -21.25 -8.64 8.88
C GLY A 473 -21.05 -7.13 9.17
N TYR A 474 -20.23 -6.79 10.20
CA TYR A 474 -19.91 -5.38 10.45
C TYR A 474 -19.04 -4.80 9.34
N GLN A 475 -18.00 -5.53 8.91
CA GLN A 475 -17.18 -5.11 7.76
C GLN A 475 -18.06 -4.86 6.53
N ALA A 476 -19.01 -5.75 6.25
CA ALA A 476 -19.92 -5.61 5.12
C ALA A 476 -20.76 -4.31 5.22
N VAL A 477 -21.40 -4.04 6.37
CA VAL A 477 -22.20 -2.82 6.60
C VAL A 477 -21.35 -1.55 6.52
N TYR A 478 -20.13 -1.59 7.06
CA TYR A 478 -19.17 -0.49 6.94
C TYR A 478 -18.89 -0.16 5.48
N HIS A 479 -18.57 -1.14 4.66
CA HIS A 479 -18.29 -0.94 3.24
C HIS A 479 -19.53 -0.61 2.40
N GLU A 480 -20.73 -1.06 2.79
CA GLU A 480 -22.00 -0.58 2.20
C GLU A 480 -22.11 0.94 2.29
N HIS A 481 -21.85 1.49 3.50
CA HIS A 481 -21.88 2.93 3.73
C HIS A 481 -20.81 3.67 2.93
N MET A 482 -19.56 3.19 2.96
CA MET A 482 -18.45 3.84 2.28
C MET A 482 -18.65 3.91 0.75
N LEU A 483 -19.18 2.85 0.15
CA LEU A 483 -19.48 2.84 -1.29
C LEU A 483 -20.63 3.78 -1.65
N LYS A 484 -21.65 3.87 -0.80
CA LYS A 484 -22.72 4.85 -0.98
C LYS A 484 -22.18 6.29 -0.86
N MET A 485 -21.39 6.57 0.17
CA MET A 485 -20.73 7.86 0.38
C MET A 485 -19.92 8.29 -0.86
N TRP A 486 -19.13 7.38 -1.42
CA TRP A 486 -18.37 7.63 -2.64
C TRP A 486 -19.27 7.85 -3.87
N ALA A 487 -20.34 7.05 -4.02
CA ALA A 487 -21.25 7.19 -5.16
C ALA A 487 -21.91 8.58 -5.19
N ASP A 488 -22.22 9.12 -4.01
CA ASP A 488 -22.86 10.43 -3.85
C ASP A 488 -21.88 11.63 -4.00
N ARG A 489 -20.53 11.38 -4.03
CA ARG A 489 -19.50 12.45 -4.07
C ARG A 489 -18.56 12.28 -5.27
N PRO A 490 -18.93 12.80 -6.46
CA PRO A 490 -18.13 12.66 -7.68
C PRO A 490 -16.74 13.31 -7.62
N TYR A 491 -16.54 14.27 -6.73
CA TYR A 491 -15.28 14.98 -6.55
C TYR A 491 -14.18 14.17 -5.88
N ILE A 492 -14.49 13.05 -5.20
CA ILE A 492 -13.47 12.15 -4.65
C ILE A 492 -12.75 11.47 -5.81
N TRP A 493 -11.46 11.83 -6.03
CA TRP A 493 -10.73 11.40 -7.21
C TRP A 493 -10.46 9.89 -7.25
N ALA A 494 -10.24 9.27 -6.09
CA ALA A 494 -10.10 7.83 -5.94
C ALA A 494 -10.46 7.37 -4.54
N MET A 495 -10.85 6.10 -4.41
CA MET A 495 -11.13 5.44 -3.16
C MET A 495 -10.47 4.06 -3.15
N HIS A 496 -9.54 3.81 -2.20
CA HIS A 496 -8.83 2.55 -2.05
C HIS A 496 -9.15 1.95 -0.68
N CYS A 497 -9.89 0.84 -0.64
CA CYS A 497 -10.12 0.18 0.65
C CYS A 497 -8.82 -0.45 1.18
N TRP A 498 -8.64 -0.40 2.48
CA TRP A 498 -7.60 -1.06 3.21
C TRP A 498 -8.13 -2.35 3.81
N ASN A 499 -7.88 -3.47 3.22
CA ASN A 499 -7.01 -3.80 2.10
C ASN A 499 -7.73 -4.79 1.17
N MET A 500 -7.19 -5.11 0.00
CA MET A 500 -7.75 -6.19 -0.82
C MET A 500 -7.63 -7.54 -0.14
N PHE A 501 -6.50 -7.78 0.52
CA PHE A 501 -6.18 -9.03 1.20
C PHE A 501 -5.82 -8.78 2.67
N ASP A 502 -6.13 -9.72 3.53
CA ASP A 502 -5.43 -9.81 4.81
C ASP A 502 -3.94 -10.00 4.53
N PHE A 503 -3.08 -9.47 5.39
CA PHE A 503 -1.63 -9.47 5.17
C PHE A 503 -0.84 -9.66 6.47
N GLY A 504 0.45 -9.98 6.35
CA GLY A 504 1.36 -10.19 7.47
C GLY A 504 1.69 -8.89 8.21
N ALA A 505 1.41 -8.88 9.50
CA ALA A 505 1.73 -7.82 10.45
C ALA A 505 2.06 -8.48 11.78
N ASP A 506 3.31 -8.92 11.93
CA ASP A 506 3.73 -9.79 13.03
C ASP A 506 3.51 -9.18 14.42
N GLY A 507 3.53 -7.87 14.51
CA GLY A 507 3.20 -7.16 15.74
C GLY A 507 1.72 -7.17 16.14
N ARG A 508 0.80 -7.69 15.32
CA ARG A 508 -0.63 -7.75 15.65
C ARG A 508 -1.02 -9.05 16.34
N ASP A 509 -1.86 -8.96 17.39
CA ASP A 509 -2.40 -10.10 18.14
C ASP A 509 -3.92 -10.08 18.29
N GLU A 510 -4.58 -9.04 17.79
CA GLU A 510 -6.03 -8.87 17.89
C GLU A 510 -6.81 -9.67 16.83
N GLY A 511 -8.12 -9.79 17.00
CA GLY A 511 -9.02 -10.39 16.03
C GLY A 511 -8.91 -11.91 15.90
N GLY A 512 -8.18 -12.60 16.81
CA GLY A 512 -8.07 -14.06 16.87
C GLY A 512 -7.19 -14.68 15.78
N LYS A 513 -6.38 -13.88 15.11
CA LYS A 513 -5.33 -14.31 14.16
C LYS A 513 -4.06 -13.48 14.39
N PRO A 514 -3.20 -13.89 15.34
CA PRO A 514 -1.92 -13.24 15.57
C PRO A 514 -1.10 -13.14 14.26
N GLY A 515 -0.28 -12.09 14.15
CA GLY A 515 0.60 -11.87 13.01
C GLY A 515 -0.08 -11.39 11.74
N GLN A 516 -1.36 -10.98 11.80
CA GLN A 516 -2.13 -10.58 10.61
C GLN A 516 -2.96 -9.32 10.83
N ASN A 517 -2.96 -8.44 9.83
CA ASN A 517 -3.99 -7.43 9.65
C ASN A 517 -5.19 -8.07 8.92
N GLN A 518 -6.40 -7.94 9.47
CA GLN A 518 -7.59 -8.62 8.98
C GLN A 518 -8.59 -7.71 8.27
N LYS A 519 -8.13 -6.54 7.76
CA LYS A 519 -8.98 -5.61 7.00
C LYS A 519 -9.20 -6.02 5.54
N GLY A 520 -8.56 -7.09 5.09
CA GLY A 520 -8.74 -7.59 3.73
C GLY A 520 -10.19 -7.91 3.39
N LEU A 521 -10.58 -7.68 2.14
CA LEU A 521 -11.84 -8.18 1.58
C LEU A 521 -11.76 -9.68 1.29
N VAL A 522 -10.54 -10.21 1.18
CA VAL A 522 -10.20 -11.61 0.97
C VAL A 522 -9.16 -12.03 2.00
N THR A 523 -9.26 -13.26 2.52
CA THR A 523 -8.33 -13.79 3.52
C THR A 523 -6.90 -13.90 2.99
N PHE A 524 -5.91 -13.94 3.91
CA PHE A 524 -4.48 -13.94 3.60
C PHE A 524 -4.04 -15.10 2.70
N ASP A 525 -4.70 -16.24 2.80
CA ASP A 525 -4.50 -17.42 1.94
C ASP A 525 -5.23 -17.35 0.58
N ARG A 526 -5.96 -16.28 0.29
CA ARG A 526 -6.80 -16.03 -0.89
C ARG A 526 -7.98 -16.99 -1.08
N LYS A 527 -8.30 -17.82 -0.07
CA LYS A 527 -9.34 -18.86 -0.21
C LYS A 527 -10.76 -18.36 0.09
N THR A 528 -10.88 -17.34 0.94
CA THR A 528 -12.18 -16.86 1.37
C THR A 528 -12.39 -15.41 0.99
N LYS A 529 -13.35 -15.16 0.10
CA LYS A 529 -13.91 -13.83 -0.14
C LYS A 529 -14.90 -13.55 1.00
N LYS A 530 -14.69 -12.45 1.73
CA LYS A 530 -15.60 -12.00 2.78
C LYS A 530 -16.83 -11.35 2.16
N ASP A 531 -17.92 -11.19 2.92
CA ASP A 531 -19.14 -10.58 2.38
C ASP A 531 -18.90 -9.19 1.80
N ALA A 532 -18.00 -8.41 2.41
CA ALA A 532 -17.61 -7.09 1.92
C ALA A 532 -17.03 -7.09 0.49
N PHE A 533 -16.39 -8.17 0.04
CA PHE A 533 -15.94 -8.30 -1.36
C PHE A 533 -17.11 -8.18 -2.35
N TYR A 534 -18.26 -8.74 -2.01
CA TYR A 534 -19.40 -8.80 -2.90
C TYR A 534 -20.20 -7.51 -2.98
N ILE A 535 -20.16 -6.64 -1.97
CA ILE A 535 -20.76 -5.29 -2.12
C ILE A 535 -19.94 -4.44 -3.10
N TYR A 536 -18.58 -4.56 -3.11
CA TYR A 536 -17.78 -3.95 -4.16
C TYR A 536 -18.15 -4.51 -5.54
N LYS A 537 -18.28 -5.85 -5.66
CA LYS A 537 -18.69 -6.48 -6.91
C LYS A 537 -20.07 -5.97 -7.37
N ALA A 538 -21.00 -5.68 -6.45
CA ALA A 538 -22.31 -5.13 -6.79
C ALA A 538 -22.23 -3.70 -7.33
N TYR A 539 -21.30 -2.89 -6.86
CA TYR A 539 -21.10 -1.51 -7.33
C TYR A 539 -20.28 -1.42 -8.61
N LEU A 540 -19.28 -2.28 -8.78
CA LEU A 540 -18.20 -2.08 -9.75
C LEU A 540 -18.24 -3.06 -10.92
N SER A 541 -18.67 -4.32 -10.71
CA SER A 541 -18.67 -5.34 -11.75
C SER A 541 -19.88 -5.23 -12.67
N LYS A 542 -19.63 -5.44 -13.97
CA LYS A 542 -20.69 -5.57 -14.99
C LYS A 542 -21.18 -7.01 -15.15
N GLU A 543 -20.46 -7.99 -14.59
CA GLU A 543 -20.85 -9.39 -14.65
C GLU A 543 -22.04 -9.67 -13.73
N PRO A 544 -23.16 -10.23 -14.23
CA PRO A 544 -24.31 -10.55 -13.42
C PRO A 544 -23.95 -11.54 -12.31
N PHE A 545 -24.38 -11.27 -11.08
CA PHE A 545 -24.18 -12.19 -9.96
C PHE A 545 -25.23 -12.00 -8.86
N VAL A 546 -25.29 -12.98 -7.97
CA VAL A 546 -26.05 -12.99 -6.71
C VAL A 546 -25.15 -13.57 -5.63
N HIS A 547 -25.15 -12.98 -4.43
CA HIS A 547 -24.43 -13.49 -3.27
C HIS A 547 -25.27 -13.33 -2.01
N ILE A 548 -25.48 -14.41 -1.27
CA ILE A 548 -26.15 -14.41 0.02
C ILE A 548 -25.09 -14.17 1.11
N CYS A 549 -25.23 -13.05 1.83
CA CYS A 549 -24.37 -12.70 2.95
C CYS A 549 -24.65 -13.59 4.18
N GLY A 550 -23.67 -13.63 5.11
CA GLY A 550 -23.79 -14.40 6.35
C GLY A 550 -23.82 -15.90 6.13
N ARG A 551 -23.20 -16.40 5.06
CA ARG A 551 -23.10 -17.85 4.76
C ARG A 551 -22.37 -18.64 5.82
N ARG A 552 -21.50 -17.99 6.59
CA ARG A 552 -20.76 -18.57 7.74
C ARG A 552 -21.53 -18.47 9.05
N TYR A 553 -22.55 -17.62 9.11
CA TYR A 553 -23.52 -17.57 10.20
C TYR A 553 -24.59 -18.65 10.01
N ALA A 554 -24.19 -19.93 10.06
CA ALA A 554 -25.08 -21.06 9.82
C ALA A 554 -25.99 -21.34 11.04
N ASP A 555 -25.46 -21.30 12.27
CA ASP A 555 -26.20 -21.50 13.52
C ASP A 555 -26.85 -20.18 13.95
N ARG A 556 -28.18 -20.10 13.92
CA ARG A 556 -28.97 -18.90 14.24
C ARG A 556 -29.88 -19.12 15.43
N ALA A 557 -29.75 -18.30 16.45
CA ALA A 557 -30.53 -18.46 17.69
C ALA A 557 -31.84 -17.64 17.70
N GLU A 558 -31.98 -16.71 16.80
CA GLU A 558 -33.20 -15.92 16.61
C GLU A 558 -34.34 -16.73 15.96
N SER A 559 -35.58 -16.33 16.18
CA SER A 559 -36.77 -16.95 15.57
C SER A 559 -37.05 -16.48 14.15
N GLU A 560 -36.59 -15.28 13.82
CA GLU A 560 -36.60 -14.68 12.50
C GLU A 560 -35.21 -14.13 12.20
N THR A 561 -34.74 -14.34 10.99
CA THR A 561 -33.39 -13.94 10.60
C THR A 561 -33.41 -13.06 9.34
N GLU A 562 -32.53 -12.06 9.29
CA GLU A 562 -32.31 -11.28 8.09
C GLU A 562 -31.46 -12.12 7.11
N ILE A 563 -31.95 -12.29 5.91
CA ILE A 563 -31.18 -12.78 4.76
C ILE A 563 -30.88 -11.58 3.87
N LYS A 564 -29.62 -11.15 3.88
CA LYS A 564 -29.11 -10.08 3.04
C LYS A 564 -28.50 -10.68 1.78
N VAL A 565 -28.81 -10.09 0.63
CA VAL A 565 -28.29 -10.51 -0.67
C VAL A 565 -27.67 -9.33 -1.38
N TYR A 566 -26.45 -9.51 -1.89
CA TYR A 566 -25.80 -8.56 -2.79
C TYR A 566 -25.96 -9.02 -4.23
N SER A 567 -26.32 -8.09 -5.11
CA SER A 567 -26.45 -8.33 -6.53
C SER A 567 -26.34 -7.02 -7.32
N ASN A 568 -25.80 -7.07 -8.53
CA ASN A 568 -25.86 -5.98 -9.49
C ASN A 568 -27.09 -6.07 -10.44
N GLN A 569 -28.02 -6.96 -10.13
CA GLN A 569 -29.24 -7.18 -10.90
C GLN A 569 -30.43 -6.45 -10.24
N PRO A 570 -31.43 -5.98 -11.00
CA PRO A 570 -32.51 -5.13 -10.47
C PRO A 570 -33.54 -5.88 -9.66
N ARG A 571 -33.54 -7.21 -9.68
CA ARG A 571 -34.54 -8.04 -8.99
C ARG A 571 -33.93 -9.31 -8.44
N VAL A 572 -34.23 -9.65 -7.19
CA VAL A 572 -33.83 -10.89 -6.53
C VAL A 572 -35.07 -11.61 -6.00
N THR A 573 -35.16 -12.91 -6.28
CA THR A 573 -36.17 -13.83 -5.72
C THR A 573 -35.50 -14.76 -4.72
N LEU A 574 -36.05 -14.82 -3.50
CA LEU A 574 -35.57 -15.70 -2.44
C LEU A 574 -36.46 -16.95 -2.37
N PHE A 575 -35.81 -18.11 -2.25
CA PHE A 575 -36.45 -19.39 -2.01
C PHE A 575 -36.02 -19.94 -0.65
N VAL A 576 -36.95 -20.54 0.07
CA VAL A 576 -36.72 -21.27 1.32
C VAL A 576 -37.20 -22.70 1.11
N ASP A 577 -36.29 -23.65 1.30
CA ASP A 577 -36.54 -25.10 1.10
C ASP A 577 -37.17 -25.40 -0.28
N GLY A 578 -36.66 -24.76 -1.31
CA GLY A 578 -37.08 -24.93 -2.70
C GLY A 578 -38.42 -24.24 -3.06
N LYS A 579 -39.07 -23.54 -2.12
CA LYS A 579 -40.31 -22.79 -2.38
C LYS A 579 -39.98 -21.29 -2.45
N GLU A 580 -40.59 -20.63 -3.43
CA GLU A 580 -40.51 -19.18 -3.52
C GLU A 580 -41.06 -18.54 -2.23
N PHE A 581 -40.23 -17.73 -1.57
CA PHE A 581 -40.56 -17.02 -0.35
C PHE A 581 -41.03 -15.58 -0.63
N ALA A 582 -40.19 -14.83 -1.35
CA ALA A 582 -40.45 -13.44 -1.72
C ALA A 582 -39.55 -12.99 -2.87
N ALA A 583 -39.98 -11.97 -3.59
CA ALA A 583 -39.14 -11.28 -4.56
C ALA A 583 -39.10 -9.79 -4.27
N GLN A 584 -37.96 -9.16 -4.49
CA GLN A 584 -37.74 -7.72 -4.32
C GLN A 584 -37.11 -7.12 -5.58
N ASP A 585 -37.61 -5.96 -5.97
CA ASP A 585 -36.94 -5.06 -6.89
C ASP A 585 -36.08 -4.09 -6.08
N GLY A 586 -34.87 -3.80 -6.53
CA GLY A 586 -33.93 -2.98 -5.78
C GLY A 586 -32.62 -2.74 -6.53
N ASP A 587 -31.65 -2.20 -5.81
CA ASP A 587 -30.31 -1.94 -6.32
C ASP A 587 -29.27 -2.36 -5.29
N LYS A 588 -28.40 -3.27 -5.65
CA LYS A 588 -27.21 -3.77 -4.93
C LYS A 588 -27.47 -4.55 -3.64
N ILE A 589 -28.44 -4.12 -2.80
CA ILE A 589 -28.70 -4.69 -1.47
C ILE A 589 -30.17 -5.07 -1.35
N PHE A 590 -30.43 -6.36 -1.13
CA PHE A 590 -31.77 -6.92 -0.94
C PHE A 590 -31.85 -7.57 0.44
N LYS A 591 -32.94 -7.33 1.19
CA LYS A 591 -33.10 -7.79 2.57
C LYS A 591 -34.44 -8.50 2.73
N PHE A 592 -34.39 -9.71 3.25
CA PHE A 592 -35.58 -10.52 3.52
C PHE A 592 -35.58 -10.98 4.99
N THR A 593 -36.70 -10.87 5.67
CA THR A 593 -36.87 -11.42 7.02
C THR A 593 -37.52 -12.80 6.90
N VAL A 594 -36.80 -13.83 7.29
CA VAL A 594 -37.23 -15.23 7.15
C VAL A 594 -37.44 -15.85 8.51
N PRO A 595 -38.65 -16.37 8.83
CA PRO A 595 -38.88 -17.20 10.01
C PRO A 595 -38.08 -18.49 9.91
N ILE A 596 -37.41 -18.92 10.98
CA ILE A 596 -36.59 -20.13 10.98
C ILE A 596 -37.00 -21.10 12.10
N SER A 597 -37.06 -22.40 11.75
CA SER A 597 -37.38 -23.50 12.67
C SER A 597 -36.72 -24.79 12.16
N GLY A 598 -35.60 -25.20 12.76
CA GLY A 598 -34.84 -26.34 12.26
C GLY A 598 -33.84 -25.96 11.19
N GLU A 599 -33.59 -26.82 10.23
CA GLU A 599 -32.65 -26.59 9.12
C GLU A 599 -33.40 -26.06 7.90
N HIS A 600 -32.80 -25.09 7.23
CA HIS A 600 -33.33 -24.49 6.01
C HIS A 600 -32.25 -24.34 4.94
N THR A 601 -32.64 -24.58 3.70
CA THR A 601 -31.87 -24.21 2.52
C THR A 601 -32.41 -22.88 1.97
N ILE A 602 -31.57 -21.88 1.93
CA ILE A 602 -31.89 -20.54 1.40
C ILE A 602 -31.22 -20.39 0.05
N GLU A 603 -31.98 -20.08 -0.98
CA GLU A 603 -31.49 -19.82 -2.33
C GLU A 603 -31.96 -18.45 -2.81
N ALA A 604 -31.04 -17.65 -3.35
CA ALA A 604 -31.35 -16.39 -4.02
C ALA A 604 -31.11 -16.53 -5.52
N ARG A 605 -32.06 -16.06 -6.35
CA ARG A 605 -31.97 -16.10 -7.81
C ARG A 605 -32.19 -14.73 -8.42
N SER A 606 -31.46 -14.44 -9.49
CA SER A 606 -31.68 -13.30 -10.37
C SER A 606 -31.25 -13.63 -11.80
N GLY A 607 -32.20 -13.69 -12.73
CA GLY A 607 -31.93 -14.17 -14.10
C GLY A 607 -31.36 -15.58 -14.09
N ALA A 608 -30.19 -15.77 -14.70
CA ALA A 608 -29.47 -17.05 -14.74
C ALA A 608 -28.55 -17.26 -13.51
N CYS A 609 -28.44 -16.27 -12.61
CA CYS A 609 -27.56 -16.35 -11.43
C CYS A 609 -28.30 -16.90 -10.23
N SER A 610 -27.64 -17.74 -9.46
CA SER A 610 -28.16 -18.23 -8.18
C SER A 610 -27.03 -18.41 -7.17
N ASP A 611 -27.37 -18.30 -5.89
CA ASP A 611 -26.51 -18.62 -4.76
C ASP A 611 -27.32 -19.32 -3.68
N THR A 612 -26.70 -20.25 -2.96
CA THR A 612 -27.37 -21.11 -1.98
C THR A 612 -26.55 -21.21 -0.70
N ILE A 613 -27.22 -21.12 0.45
CA ILE A 613 -26.63 -21.37 1.77
C ILE A 613 -27.55 -22.31 2.57
N ALA A 614 -26.95 -22.97 3.58
CA ALA A 614 -27.69 -23.71 4.59
C ALA A 614 -27.62 -22.97 5.93
N ILE A 615 -28.75 -22.85 6.62
CA ILE A 615 -28.83 -22.28 7.96
C ILE A 615 -29.64 -23.22 8.86
N ARG A 616 -29.42 -23.13 10.17
CA ARG A 616 -30.19 -23.89 11.14
C ARG A 616 -30.54 -23.07 12.36
N LYS A 617 -31.75 -23.25 12.87
CA LYS A 617 -32.18 -22.73 14.16
C LYS A 617 -31.52 -23.52 15.27
N VAL A 618 -30.93 -22.82 16.24
CA VAL A 618 -30.35 -23.37 17.45
C VAL A 618 -30.98 -22.73 18.67
N ASP A 619 -30.97 -23.40 19.82
CA ASP A 619 -31.57 -22.89 21.05
C ASP A 619 -30.74 -21.76 21.69
N LYS A 620 -29.41 -21.78 21.50
CA LYS A 620 -28.49 -20.78 22.06
C LYS A 620 -27.49 -20.36 21.00
N PRO A 621 -27.02 -19.09 21.05
CA PRO A 621 -25.96 -18.61 20.18
C PRO A 621 -24.73 -19.52 20.25
N ASN A 622 -24.11 -19.78 19.10
CA ASN A 622 -22.87 -20.56 19.02
C ASN A 622 -21.70 -19.73 19.61
N PRO A 623 -21.08 -20.19 20.71
CA PRO A 623 -20.02 -19.43 21.37
C PRO A 623 -18.76 -19.25 20.50
N ALA A 624 -18.55 -20.12 19.51
CA ALA A 624 -17.42 -19.99 18.56
C ALA A 624 -17.54 -18.76 17.64
N TYR A 625 -18.74 -18.18 17.52
CA TYR A 625 -18.95 -16.98 16.73
C TYR A 625 -18.57 -15.68 17.43
N VAL A 626 -18.29 -15.74 18.72
CA VAL A 626 -18.01 -14.55 19.53
C VAL A 626 -16.51 -14.43 19.78
N LYS A 627 -15.97 -13.25 19.43
CA LYS A 627 -14.60 -12.90 19.78
C LYS A 627 -14.45 -12.79 21.30
N ALA A 628 -13.44 -13.45 21.87
CA ALA A 628 -13.10 -13.30 23.27
C ALA A 628 -12.33 -11.99 23.51
N GLY A 629 -12.97 -11.02 24.19
CA GLY A 629 -12.33 -9.81 24.74
C GLY A 629 -11.65 -8.87 23.73
N GLY A 630 -11.17 -7.72 24.25
CA GLY A 630 -10.33 -6.75 23.55
C GLY A 630 -11.10 -5.62 22.84
N GLU A 631 -10.66 -4.39 23.06
CA GLU A 631 -11.09 -3.20 22.32
C GLU A 631 -10.35 -3.11 20.98
N VAL A 632 -10.90 -2.34 20.04
CA VAL A 632 -10.20 -1.95 18.83
C VAL A 632 -9.20 -0.84 19.19
N VAL A 633 -7.92 -1.12 19.03
CA VAL A 633 -6.85 -0.16 19.28
C VAL A 633 -6.13 0.11 17.96
N ASN A 634 -5.89 1.39 17.67
CA ASN A 634 -5.04 1.73 16.53
C ASN A 634 -3.62 1.24 16.81
N TRP A 635 -2.92 0.70 15.81
CA TRP A 635 -1.60 0.10 15.99
C TRP A 635 -0.57 1.08 16.59
N PHE A 636 -0.63 2.36 16.27
CA PHE A 636 0.28 3.37 16.85
C PHE A 636 -0.15 3.88 18.24
N ASP A 637 -1.31 3.47 18.76
CA ASP A 637 -1.75 3.71 20.14
C ASP A 637 -1.43 2.54 21.09
N ARG A 638 -0.75 1.51 20.60
CA ARG A 638 -0.34 0.36 21.38
C ARG A 638 0.77 0.75 22.36
N GLU A 639 0.84 0.07 23.48
CA GLU A 639 1.76 0.45 24.58
C GLU A 639 3.23 0.38 24.17
N ASP A 640 3.62 -0.62 23.37
CA ASP A 640 4.96 -0.77 22.78
C ASP A 640 5.30 0.33 21.74
N GLU A 641 4.29 0.98 21.16
CA GLU A 641 4.44 2.09 20.23
C GLU A 641 4.38 3.46 20.92
N ILE A 642 3.69 3.56 22.06
CA ILE A 642 3.58 4.80 22.85
C ILE A 642 4.85 5.05 23.66
N VAL A 643 5.46 4.00 24.22
CA VAL A 643 6.61 4.12 25.12
C VAL A 643 7.91 3.85 24.39
N LYS A 644 8.71 4.89 24.19
CA LYS A 644 10.08 4.78 23.70
C LYS A 644 11.04 4.67 24.86
N GLU A 645 11.81 3.58 24.94
CA GLU A 645 12.75 3.34 26.04
C GLU A 645 13.76 4.49 26.20
N GLY A 646 13.90 5.00 27.41
CA GLY A 646 14.79 6.11 27.74
C GLY A 646 14.25 7.52 27.38
N TYR A 647 13.01 7.60 26.86
CA TYR A 647 12.37 8.88 26.53
C TYR A 647 11.08 9.08 27.33
N PHE A 648 10.62 10.34 27.45
CA PHE A 648 9.31 10.64 28.01
C PHE A 648 8.18 10.20 27.09
N SER A 649 7.04 9.84 27.70
CA SER A 649 5.81 9.48 27.01
C SER A 649 4.59 9.98 27.79
N ILE A 650 3.40 9.88 27.24
CA ILE A 650 2.15 10.15 27.96
C ILE A 650 1.85 9.15 29.10
N LYS A 651 2.59 8.04 29.18
CA LYS A 651 2.50 7.06 30.29
C LYS A 651 3.30 7.49 31.51
N ASP A 652 4.21 8.43 31.36
CA ASP A 652 4.97 8.97 32.50
C ASP A 652 4.10 9.85 33.40
N SER A 653 4.49 9.98 34.66
CA SER A 653 3.74 10.79 35.61
C SER A 653 3.80 12.27 35.22
N MET A 654 2.72 12.99 35.43
CA MET A 654 2.63 14.42 35.19
C MET A 654 3.72 15.18 36.01
N GLY A 655 4.05 14.69 37.19
CA GLY A 655 5.09 15.23 38.03
C GLY A 655 6.49 15.10 37.43
N ASP A 656 6.82 13.90 36.90
CA ASP A 656 8.12 13.64 36.28
C ASP A 656 8.30 14.47 35.00
N VAL A 657 7.27 14.58 34.18
CA VAL A 657 7.28 15.40 32.96
C VAL A 657 7.45 16.90 33.33
N LYS A 658 6.74 17.40 34.34
CA LYS A 658 6.88 18.78 34.80
C LYS A 658 8.24 19.07 35.44
N ALA A 659 8.86 18.10 36.09
CA ALA A 659 10.15 18.25 36.74
C ALA A 659 11.32 18.35 35.72
N HIS A 660 11.14 17.81 34.51
CA HIS A 660 12.17 17.85 33.48
C HIS A 660 12.02 19.07 32.57
N PRO A 661 13.04 19.97 32.46
CA PRO A 661 12.91 21.25 31.77
C PRO A 661 12.39 21.17 30.33
N GLN A 662 12.92 20.26 29.50
CA GLN A 662 12.52 20.12 28.12
C GLN A 662 11.13 19.45 27.98
N ALA A 663 10.84 18.42 28.77
CA ALA A 663 9.52 17.76 28.74
C ALA A 663 8.43 18.72 29.24
N SER A 664 8.71 19.51 30.25
CA SER A 664 7.82 20.58 30.77
C SER A 664 7.54 21.65 29.71
N ALA A 665 8.56 22.05 28.93
CA ALA A 665 8.40 23.01 27.85
C ALA A 665 7.43 22.46 26.77
N VAL A 666 7.66 21.24 26.30
CA VAL A 666 6.77 20.53 25.34
C VAL A 666 5.33 20.45 25.84
N LEU A 667 5.16 20.01 27.10
CA LEU A 667 3.84 19.90 27.73
C LEU A 667 3.12 21.26 27.76
N ASN A 668 3.80 22.32 28.20
CA ASN A 668 3.22 23.65 28.31
C ASN A 668 2.88 24.26 26.96
N GLU A 669 3.73 24.10 25.95
CA GLU A 669 3.52 24.61 24.59
C GLU A 669 2.27 24.01 23.96
N LEU A 670 2.12 22.69 24.03
CA LEU A 670 0.98 21.99 23.43
C LEU A 670 -0.33 22.15 24.24
N ILE A 671 -0.27 22.25 25.56
CA ILE A 671 -1.48 22.42 26.40
C ILE A 671 -1.99 23.87 26.38
N ALA A 672 -1.15 24.87 26.15
CA ALA A 672 -1.56 26.28 26.19
C ALA A 672 -2.76 26.62 25.28
N PRO A 673 -2.85 26.14 24.03
CA PRO A 673 -4.04 26.37 23.19
C PRO A 673 -5.32 25.75 23.75
N LEU A 674 -5.23 24.58 24.38
CA LEU A 674 -6.37 23.91 25.02
C LEU A 674 -6.85 24.68 26.24
N GLN A 675 -5.93 25.18 27.04
CA GLN A 675 -6.25 26.04 28.19
C GLN A 675 -6.91 27.34 27.75
N ALA A 676 -6.46 27.95 26.65
CA ALA A 676 -7.09 29.14 26.07
C ALA A 676 -8.51 28.86 25.57
N LYS A 677 -8.74 27.71 24.90
CA LYS A 677 -10.07 27.26 24.47
C LYS A 677 -11.00 26.98 25.66
N ALA A 678 -10.47 26.34 26.70
CA ALA A 678 -11.23 26.08 27.94
C ALA A 678 -11.62 27.38 28.64
N ALA A 679 -10.69 28.34 28.76
CA ALA A 679 -10.97 29.66 29.34
C ALA A 679 -12.03 30.44 28.54
N ALA A 680 -12.02 30.34 27.21
CA ALA A 680 -13.02 30.96 26.34
C ALA A 680 -14.40 30.29 26.48
N ALA A 681 -14.44 28.96 26.69
CA ALA A 681 -15.70 28.20 26.82
C ALA A 681 -16.38 28.35 28.21
N TYR A 682 -15.59 28.47 29.28
CA TYR A 682 -16.09 28.48 30.67
C TYR A 682 -16.00 29.83 31.37
N GLY A 683 -15.51 30.87 30.70
CA GLY A 683 -15.47 32.25 31.18
C GLY A 683 -14.69 32.46 32.49
N ASP A 684 -15.04 33.51 33.26
CA ASP A 684 -14.30 33.88 34.49
C ASP A 684 -14.40 32.83 35.63
N VAL A 685 -15.24 31.81 35.52
CA VAL A 685 -15.34 30.73 36.52
C VAL A 685 -14.04 29.91 36.55
N ALA A 686 -13.36 29.75 35.41
CA ALA A 686 -12.11 29.00 35.32
C ALA A 686 -10.91 29.73 35.92
N LYS A 687 -10.97 31.05 36.03
CA LYS A 687 -9.83 31.88 36.56
C LYS A 687 -9.70 31.85 38.07
N ASN A 688 -10.75 31.43 38.79
CA ASN A 688 -10.77 31.50 40.28
C ASN A 688 -10.73 30.13 40.97
N ILE A 689 -10.51 29.03 40.22
CA ILE A 689 -10.36 27.70 40.84
C ILE A 689 -8.94 27.52 41.34
N GLN A 690 -8.71 27.76 42.64
CA GLN A 690 -7.49 27.31 43.32
C GLN A 690 -7.59 25.78 43.54
N ILE A 691 -6.76 25.03 42.83
CA ILE A 691 -6.65 23.58 43.03
C ILE A 691 -5.92 23.37 44.36
N PRO A 692 -6.51 22.66 45.37
CA PRO A 692 -5.85 22.40 46.64
C PRO A 692 -4.53 21.62 46.42
N GLU A 693 -3.52 21.90 47.21
CA GLU A 693 -2.21 21.22 47.13
C GLU A 693 -2.29 19.68 47.19
N SER A 694 -3.27 19.13 47.91
CA SER A 694 -3.50 17.67 47.98
C SER A 694 -3.99 17.11 46.64
N MET A 695 -4.81 17.88 45.92
CA MET A 695 -5.32 17.50 44.60
C MET A 695 -4.21 17.66 43.54
N GLN A 696 -3.38 18.69 43.66
CA GLN A 696 -2.23 18.89 42.78
C GLN A 696 -1.20 17.75 42.92
N ARG A 697 -0.90 17.32 44.16
CA ARG A 697 -0.03 16.15 44.42
C ARG A 697 -0.63 14.82 43.90
N MET A 698 -1.95 14.69 43.87
CA MET A 698 -2.63 13.53 43.30
C MET A 698 -2.52 13.55 41.76
N MET A 699 -2.74 14.69 41.13
CA MET A 699 -2.59 14.88 39.69
C MET A 699 -1.14 14.64 39.24
N ASP A 700 -0.14 15.09 40.00
CA ASP A 700 1.26 14.86 39.66
C ASP A 700 1.69 13.37 39.71
N LYS A 701 0.96 12.53 40.44
CA LYS A 701 1.15 11.07 40.44
C LYS A 701 0.42 10.34 39.30
N MET A 702 -0.51 10.99 38.66
CA MET A 702 -1.22 10.41 37.50
C MET A 702 -0.36 10.50 36.27
N SER A 703 -0.53 9.56 35.33
CA SER A 703 0.10 9.68 34.02
C SER A 703 -0.46 10.90 33.26
N VAL A 704 0.33 11.43 32.34
CA VAL A 704 -0.12 12.53 31.45
C VAL A 704 -1.42 12.13 30.76
N GLU A 705 -1.50 10.91 30.22
CA GLU A 705 -2.70 10.37 29.56
C GLU A 705 -3.93 10.38 30.49
N ALA A 706 -3.79 9.87 31.73
CA ALA A 706 -4.87 9.83 32.69
C ALA A 706 -5.37 11.22 33.08
N THR A 707 -4.46 12.19 33.15
CA THR A 707 -4.79 13.61 33.43
C THR A 707 -5.53 14.23 32.24
N LEU A 708 -5.10 13.96 31.00
CA LEU A 708 -5.73 14.46 29.80
C LEU A 708 -7.16 13.89 29.61
N LYS A 709 -7.38 12.62 29.92
CA LYS A 709 -8.72 11.99 29.89
C LYS A 709 -9.74 12.71 30.77
N GLN A 710 -9.30 13.34 31.87
CA GLN A 710 -10.19 14.13 32.74
C GLN A 710 -10.64 15.45 32.10
N MET A 711 -9.94 15.96 31.10
CA MET A 711 -10.32 17.18 30.35
C MET A 711 -11.45 16.93 29.35
N GLY A 712 -11.91 15.70 29.18
CA GLY A 712 -13.08 15.32 28.41
C GLY A 712 -12.98 15.71 26.94
N LYS A 713 -14.07 16.23 26.37
CA LYS A 713 -14.17 16.56 24.93
C LYS A 713 -13.21 17.65 24.43
N LEU A 714 -12.48 18.32 25.32
CA LEU A 714 -11.47 19.32 24.93
C LEU A 714 -10.17 18.67 24.41
N VAL A 715 -9.94 17.40 24.77
CA VAL A 715 -8.76 16.65 24.35
C VAL A 715 -9.18 15.66 23.27
N THR A 716 -8.63 15.86 22.08
CA THR A 716 -8.85 14.95 20.94
C THR A 716 -7.79 13.84 20.92
N PRO A 717 -8.08 12.66 20.32
CA PRO A 717 -7.07 11.62 20.10
C PRO A 717 -5.83 12.16 19.36
N ALA A 718 -6.03 13.04 18.38
CA ALA A 718 -4.96 13.72 17.66
C ALA A 718 -4.00 14.48 18.59
N PHE A 719 -4.55 15.24 19.53
CA PHE A 719 -3.75 15.98 20.51
C PHE A 719 -2.94 15.04 21.42
N VAL A 720 -3.54 13.95 21.89
CA VAL A 720 -2.84 12.96 22.74
C VAL A 720 -1.67 12.35 21.99
N HIS A 721 -1.87 12.02 20.73
CA HIS A 721 -0.82 11.47 19.89
C HIS A 721 0.30 12.47 19.58
N GLU A 722 -0.03 13.71 19.23
CA GLU A 722 0.94 14.80 19.01
C GLU A 722 1.80 15.06 20.26
N LEU A 723 1.17 15.11 21.42
CA LEU A 723 1.88 15.29 22.68
C LEU A 723 2.81 14.11 22.96
N ASN A 724 2.35 12.87 22.74
CA ASN A 724 3.20 11.69 22.93
C ASN A 724 4.39 11.69 21.97
N ALA A 725 4.17 12.00 20.71
CA ALA A 725 5.24 12.10 19.71
C ALA A 725 6.29 13.15 20.09
N ALA A 726 5.86 14.29 20.60
CA ALA A 726 6.77 15.34 21.08
C ALA A 726 7.54 14.93 22.36
N LEU A 727 6.88 14.28 23.32
CA LEU A 727 7.53 13.75 24.51
C LEU A 727 8.57 12.66 24.18
N ASN A 728 8.30 11.82 23.18
CA ASN A 728 9.22 10.78 22.70
C ASN A 728 10.49 11.33 22.00
N GLN A 729 10.61 12.64 21.85
CA GLN A 729 11.86 13.30 21.44
C GLN A 729 12.70 13.74 22.64
N VAL A 730 12.17 13.72 23.87
CA VAL A 730 12.85 14.19 25.08
C VAL A 730 13.38 13.00 25.86
N LYS A 731 14.72 12.91 26.02
CA LYS A 731 15.36 11.85 26.82
C LYS A 731 15.10 12.06 28.32
N LYS A 732 14.91 10.97 29.05
CA LYS A 732 14.74 10.98 30.53
C LYS A 732 16.03 11.29 31.28
N GLU A 733 17.17 10.97 30.70
CA GLU A 733 18.50 11.28 31.24
C GLU A 733 19.14 12.34 30.35
N GLY A 734 19.34 13.53 30.90
CA GLY A 734 20.00 14.68 30.26
C GLY A 734 20.69 15.55 31.26
#